data_4af83a048bb3cc8590cb9f3ba393f99d
#
_entry.id   4af83a048bb3cc8590cb9f3ba393f99d
#
_cell.length_a   1.000
_cell.length_b   1.000
_cell.length_c   1.000
_cell.angle_alpha   90.00
_cell.angle_beta   90.00
_cell.angle_gamma   90.00
#
_symmetry.space_group_name_H-M   'P 1'
#
loop_
_entity.id
_entity.type
_entity.pdbx_description
1 polymer ?
#
loop_
_entity_poly.entity_id
_entity_poly.type
_entity_poly.pdbx_seq_one_letter_code
_entity_poly.pdbx_strand_id
1 'polypeptide(L)'
;MKNIINRIAAIALSLIMLLSLCPFAQATDNATDVTILFTHDLHSHFLPSNEDDGGQFGGYARLMTVIQEEKAKYPDAILVDGGDFSMGSLFQTAYPSSALELRLMGAMGYDATTFGNHEYDYLQAGLKSMLNAAVESGDPLPQLVISNYWPPEKGQDGYDADMWAALENYGVKDYTIIERGGIYYVIFGIFGFDAQDCAPNSGMILEDPVATAQATVDAATKECKDNYGTEPVIICLSHSGTSGGEGEDYELANAVNGIDVIISGHTHTTLAEPITVNNTLIVSAAEYGKNLGVVNLSFNHLKRTCTLDSYELIPIDEKVEDDAEIAAMVEGFKANVENEYLSKYGVSFDEVLVNNKYKFDTVKEVYATLHESTLCNIFSDAYKKAVEDAGIKVDAALTAAGVIRESLPVGDVTVSDVFNAASLGVGTEGELIAVYVTGSDLKNALEVDASVQPLMSSAQLFFSGIEYSVNTNRMIFNKVDYARLRNNDGTLSEIENDKLYCVVTGMYAGQMLGSVEETSMGLIGITPRDKDGTPLTADQLVNHVVKDKHGNPVKEWYAIASYLKDMDGEIDEKYAEVDGRKVVYSSLNPVKLLRNANKFTYIVLAVIVVLVAIVVLVVRAIVRKAKKKKANKN
;
A
#
# COMPACT_ATOMS: atom_id res chain seq x y z
N MET A 1 74.81 39.23 31.47
CA MET A 1 73.36 39.05 31.54
C MET A 1 72.58 39.62 30.31
N LYS A 2 72.81 40.89 29.91
CA LYS A 2 72.08 41.48 28.75
C LYS A 2 72.21 40.70 27.43
N ASN A 3 73.41 40.18 27.09
CA ASN A 3 73.65 39.45 25.85
C ASN A 3 73.04 38.06 25.84
N ILE A 4 72.78 37.45 26.99
CA ILE A 4 72.08 36.14 27.08
C ILE A 4 70.60 36.34 26.93
N ILE A 5 70.02 37.40 27.52
CA ILE A 5 68.58 37.73 27.39
C ILE A 5 68.22 38.06 25.93
N ASN A 6 69.09 38.84 25.25
CA ASN A 6 68.85 39.14 23.80
C ASN A 6 68.97 37.94 22.90
N ARG A 7 69.81 36.93 23.19
CA ARG A 7 69.91 35.71 22.47
C ARG A 7 68.70 34.81 22.71
N ILE A 8 68.20 34.72 23.92
CA ILE A 8 66.97 33.96 24.24
C ILE A 8 65.75 34.63 23.60
N ALA A 9 65.65 35.95 23.62
CA ALA A 9 64.60 36.68 22.94
C ALA A 9 64.64 36.52 21.42
N ALA A 10 65.80 36.46 20.77
CA ALA A 10 65.96 36.23 19.34
C ALA A 10 65.57 34.77 18.95
N ILE A 11 65.94 33.79 19.80
CA ILE A 11 65.55 32.39 19.59
C ILE A 11 64.03 32.21 19.77
N ALA A 12 63.45 32.87 20.80
CA ALA A 12 62.00 32.82 20.98
C ALA A 12 61.24 33.51 19.84
N LEU A 13 61.75 34.65 19.31
CA LEU A 13 61.15 35.31 18.15
C LEU A 13 61.26 34.45 16.85
N SER A 14 62.39 33.75 16.67
CA SER A 14 62.58 32.84 15.54
C SER A 14 61.68 31.60 15.64
N LEU A 15 61.43 31.07 16.84
CA LEU A 15 60.49 29.98 17.05
C LEU A 15 59.03 30.42 16.80
N ILE A 16 58.69 31.65 17.23
CA ILE A 16 57.35 32.21 16.96
C ILE A 16 57.18 32.50 15.46
N MET A 17 58.19 32.98 14.76
CA MET A 17 58.15 33.13 13.30
C MET A 17 58.09 31.78 12.55
N LEU A 18 58.77 30.74 13.04
CA LEU A 18 58.66 29.39 12.46
C LEU A 18 57.29 28.76 12.71
N LEU A 19 56.67 29.01 13.85
CA LEU A 19 55.31 28.57 14.15
C LEU A 19 54.22 29.37 13.37
N SER A 20 54.51 30.63 12.99
CA SER A 20 53.61 31.44 12.14
C SER A 20 53.78 31.17 10.63
N LEU A 21 54.83 30.43 10.24
CA LEU A 21 55.06 29.96 8.85
C LEU A 21 54.64 28.49 8.63
N CYS A 22 54.17 27.76 9.66
CA CYS A 22 53.35 26.62 9.44
C CYS A 22 52.04 27.14 8.83
N PRO A 23 51.72 26.85 7.56
CA PRO A 23 50.35 27.00 7.16
C PRO A 23 49.57 26.14 8.15
N PHE A 24 48.69 26.73 8.94
CA PHE A 24 47.55 25.99 9.43
C PHE A 24 46.99 25.38 8.14
N ALA A 25 47.27 24.13 7.89
CA ALA A 25 46.43 23.35 7.03
C ALA A 25 45.05 23.57 7.65
N GLN A 26 44.24 24.46 7.07
CA GLN A 26 42.82 24.32 7.22
C GLN A 26 42.63 22.86 6.87
N ALA A 27 42.17 22.08 7.84
CA ALA A 27 41.60 20.79 7.55
C ALA A 27 40.57 21.12 6.47
N THR A 28 40.91 20.88 5.23
CA THR A 28 39.92 20.83 4.16
C THR A 28 38.89 19.86 4.72
N ASP A 29 37.71 20.36 4.96
CA ASP A 29 36.60 19.50 5.34
C ASP A 29 36.59 18.41 4.25
N ASN A 30 36.96 17.18 4.58
CA ASN A 30 37.01 16.05 3.66
C ASN A 30 35.57 15.57 3.43
N ALA A 31 34.67 16.51 3.27
CA ALA A 31 33.28 16.28 2.93
C ALA A 31 33.14 16.35 1.42
N THR A 32 32.38 15.42 0.87
CA THR A 32 31.96 15.37 -0.54
C THR A 32 30.45 15.49 -0.58
N ASP A 33 29.96 16.30 -1.49
CA ASP A 33 28.53 16.47 -1.70
C ASP A 33 27.93 15.20 -2.32
N VAL A 34 26.79 14.77 -1.80
CA VAL A 34 26.02 13.61 -2.20
C VAL A 34 24.61 14.06 -2.49
N THR A 35 24.08 13.72 -3.67
CA THR A 35 22.68 13.95 -4.01
C THR A 35 21.99 12.64 -4.33
N ILE A 36 20.85 12.41 -3.71
CA ILE A 36 19.98 11.26 -3.93
C ILE A 36 18.64 11.80 -4.44
N LEU A 37 18.26 11.37 -5.64
CA LEU A 37 16.92 11.55 -6.20
C LEU A 37 16.14 10.26 -5.95
N PHE A 38 14.89 10.36 -5.52
CA PHE A 38 14.14 9.16 -5.21
C PHE A 38 12.65 9.27 -5.47
N THR A 39 12.07 8.11 -5.77
CA THR A 39 10.63 7.85 -5.82
C THR A 39 10.33 6.57 -5.02
N HIS A 40 9.06 6.26 -4.85
CA HIS A 40 8.54 4.99 -4.35
C HIS A 40 7.06 4.87 -4.72
N ASP A 41 6.51 3.67 -4.70
CA ASP A 41 5.07 3.43 -4.92
C ASP A 41 4.57 4.10 -6.22
N LEU A 42 5.30 3.87 -7.32
CA LEU A 42 4.97 4.44 -8.63
C LEU A 42 3.75 3.77 -9.28
N HIS A 43 3.47 2.52 -8.94
CA HIS A 43 2.23 1.80 -9.22
C HIS A 43 1.76 1.84 -10.68
N SER A 44 2.67 1.69 -11.64
CA SER A 44 2.35 1.75 -13.09
C SER A 44 1.60 3.01 -13.53
N HIS A 45 1.64 4.11 -12.76
CA HIS A 45 1.00 5.38 -13.12
C HIS A 45 1.83 6.15 -14.15
N PHE A 46 1.97 5.57 -15.36
CA PHE A 46 2.75 6.16 -16.45
C PHE A 46 2.12 7.44 -16.99
N LEU A 47 0.78 7.54 -16.96
CA LEU A 47 0.02 8.74 -17.29
C LEU A 47 -0.29 9.54 -16.02
N PRO A 48 -0.52 10.85 -16.13
CA PRO A 48 -0.92 11.66 -14.98
C PRO A 48 -2.24 11.20 -14.37
N SER A 49 -2.31 11.23 -13.04
CA SER A 49 -3.53 11.01 -12.26
C SER A 49 -4.25 12.33 -11.94
N ASN A 50 -5.56 12.24 -11.65
CA ASN A 50 -6.36 13.40 -11.30
C ASN A 50 -6.26 13.71 -9.79
N GLU A 51 -6.14 14.99 -9.43
CA GLU A 51 -6.26 15.45 -8.05
C GLU A 51 -7.72 15.58 -7.61
N ASP A 52 -7.98 15.36 -6.33
CA ASP A 52 -9.34 15.45 -5.72
C ASP A 52 -10.00 16.83 -5.87
N ASP A 53 -9.22 17.89 -5.95
CA ASP A 53 -9.68 19.28 -6.05
C ASP A 53 -9.64 19.85 -7.49
N GLY A 54 -9.26 19.02 -8.44
CA GLY A 54 -9.06 19.35 -9.86
C GLY A 54 -7.60 19.70 -10.16
N GLY A 55 -7.13 19.32 -11.32
CA GLY A 55 -5.74 19.34 -11.74
C GLY A 55 -5.21 17.94 -11.92
N GLN A 56 -3.93 17.84 -12.28
CA GLN A 56 -3.26 16.57 -12.50
C GLN A 56 -1.91 16.54 -11.82
N PHE A 57 -1.48 15.33 -11.44
CA PHE A 57 -0.15 15.10 -10.89
C PHE A 57 0.47 13.82 -11.47
N GLY A 58 1.78 13.68 -11.27
CA GLY A 58 2.52 12.50 -11.71
C GLY A 58 2.63 12.39 -13.23
N GLY A 59 2.77 11.15 -13.69
CA GLY A 59 3.07 10.82 -15.08
C GLY A 59 4.57 10.78 -15.33
N TYR A 60 5.05 9.65 -15.90
CA TYR A 60 6.49 9.41 -16.04
C TYR A 60 7.17 10.38 -17.01
N ALA A 61 6.46 10.87 -18.02
CA ALA A 61 7.01 11.86 -18.94
C ALA A 61 7.31 13.20 -18.23
N ARG A 62 6.41 13.67 -17.36
CA ARG A 62 6.65 14.85 -16.51
C ARG A 62 7.74 14.59 -15.47
N LEU A 63 7.68 13.43 -14.81
CA LEU A 63 8.71 13.03 -13.84
C LEU A 63 10.11 13.03 -14.46
N MET A 64 10.25 12.53 -15.69
CA MET A 64 11.52 12.51 -16.42
C MET A 64 12.06 13.92 -16.69
N THR A 65 11.21 14.88 -17.04
CA THR A 65 11.61 16.28 -17.21
C THR A 65 12.26 16.82 -15.92
N VAL A 66 11.61 16.60 -14.77
CA VAL A 66 12.16 17.06 -13.48
C VAL A 66 13.43 16.30 -13.10
N ILE A 67 13.49 14.98 -13.34
CA ILE A 67 14.73 14.19 -13.15
C ILE A 67 15.89 14.77 -13.98
N GLN A 68 15.66 15.13 -15.24
CA GLN A 68 16.68 15.72 -16.10
C GLN A 68 17.13 17.09 -15.57
N GLU A 69 16.20 17.92 -15.10
CA GLU A 69 16.52 19.23 -14.51
C GLU A 69 17.38 19.08 -13.26
N GLU A 70 17.05 18.13 -12.37
CA GLU A 70 17.85 17.89 -11.18
C GLU A 70 19.21 17.25 -11.49
N LYS A 71 19.28 16.28 -12.42
CA LYS A 71 20.56 15.71 -12.89
C LYS A 71 21.44 16.77 -13.58
N ALA A 72 20.86 17.80 -14.19
CA ALA A 72 21.64 18.91 -14.73
C ALA A 72 22.24 19.81 -13.63
N LYS A 73 21.56 19.94 -12.47
CA LYS A 73 22.09 20.65 -11.27
C LYS A 73 23.13 19.79 -10.53
N TYR A 74 22.87 18.49 -10.44
CA TYR A 74 23.63 17.50 -9.70
C TYR A 74 24.02 16.32 -10.60
N PRO A 75 25.07 16.47 -11.45
CA PRO A 75 25.40 15.45 -12.45
C PRO A 75 25.77 14.08 -11.88
N ASP A 76 26.25 14.05 -10.62
CA ASP A 76 26.63 12.84 -9.92
C ASP A 76 25.50 12.28 -9.01
N ALA A 77 24.26 12.78 -9.15
CA ALA A 77 23.14 12.29 -8.38
C ALA A 77 22.84 10.81 -8.66
N ILE A 78 22.52 10.06 -7.61
CA ILE A 78 21.96 8.71 -7.68
C ILE A 78 20.44 8.83 -7.76
N LEU A 79 19.80 8.04 -8.64
CA LEU A 79 18.34 7.97 -8.78
C LEU A 79 17.87 6.58 -8.39
N VAL A 80 17.03 6.49 -7.34
CA VAL A 80 16.58 5.22 -6.77
C VAL A 80 15.07 5.21 -6.53
N ASP A 81 14.52 4.00 -6.34
CA ASP A 81 13.10 3.81 -6.10
C ASP A 81 12.85 2.79 -4.97
N GLY A 82 11.84 3.04 -4.14
CA GLY A 82 11.50 2.28 -2.93
C GLY A 82 10.57 1.10 -3.13
N GLY A 83 10.36 0.61 -4.37
CA GLY A 83 9.49 -0.53 -4.68
C GLY A 83 8.03 -0.14 -4.91
N ASP A 84 7.17 -1.15 -5.12
CA ASP A 84 5.80 -0.99 -5.63
C ASP A 84 5.77 -0.15 -6.92
N PHE A 85 6.64 -0.51 -7.86
CA PHE A 85 6.65 0.12 -9.17
C PHE A 85 5.51 -0.39 -10.07
N SER A 86 4.91 -1.53 -9.76
CA SER A 86 3.78 -2.14 -10.50
C SER A 86 2.45 -1.98 -9.77
N MET A 87 1.36 -2.35 -10.44
CA MET A 87 -0.03 -2.27 -10.00
C MET A 87 -0.56 -0.83 -9.85
N GLY A 88 -1.76 -0.56 -10.34
CA GLY A 88 -2.47 0.71 -10.17
C GLY A 88 -3.14 1.21 -11.44
N SER A 89 -2.63 0.86 -12.63
CA SER A 89 -3.21 1.30 -13.89
C SER A 89 -3.29 0.18 -14.94
N LEU A 90 -3.92 0.46 -16.08
CA LEU A 90 -4.04 -0.51 -17.20
C LEU A 90 -2.69 -1.08 -17.67
N PHE A 91 -1.59 -0.37 -17.48
CA PHE A 91 -0.26 -0.83 -17.88
C PHE A 91 0.17 -2.08 -17.13
N GLN A 92 -0.24 -2.26 -15.88
CA GLN A 92 0.07 -3.48 -15.11
C GLN A 92 -0.42 -4.77 -15.77
N THR A 93 -1.41 -4.69 -16.67
CA THR A 93 -1.92 -5.88 -17.37
C THR A 93 -0.89 -6.51 -18.29
N ALA A 94 0.14 -5.77 -18.69
CA ALA A 94 1.29 -6.23 -19.45
C ALA A 94 2.55 -6.48 -18.58
N TYR A 95 2.47 -6.34 -17.24
CA TYR A 95 3.56 -6.61 -16.32
C TYR A 95 4.22 -7.98 -16.54
N PRO A 96 3.48 -9.12 -16.57
CA PRO A 96 4.11 -10.43 -16.74
C PRO A 96 4.71 -10.66 -18.13
N SER A 97 4.14 -10.03 -19.18
CA SER A 97 4.52 -10.30 -20.56
C SER A 97 5.55 -9.34 -21.13
N SER A 98 5.68 -8.15 -20.57
CA SER A 98 6.42 -7.06 -21.22
C SER A 98 7.29 -6.24 -20.28
N ALA A 99 7.18 -6.40 -18.95
CA ALA A 99 7.96 -5.72 -17.92
C ALA A 99 8.05 -4.19 -18.14
N LEU A 100 6.91 -3.57 -18.44
CA LEU A 100 6.86 -2.18 -18.90
C LEU A 100 7.47 -1.21 -17.89
N GLU A 101 7.24 -1.47 -16.61
CA GLU A 101 7.69 -0.67 -15.48
C GLU A 101 9.22 -0.59 -15.44
N LEU A 102 9.90 -1.74 -15.36
CA LEU A 102 11.36 -1.80 -15.28
C LEU A 102 12.04 -1.23 -16.54
N ARG A 103 11.46 -1.48 -17.72
CA ARG A 103 11.97 -0.93 -18.99
C ARG A 103 11.86 0.59 -19.02
N LEU A 104 10.74 1.14 -18.53
CA LEU A 104 10.56 2.59 -18.48
C LEU A 104 11.49 3.22 -17.43
N MET A 105 11.61 2.63 -16.25
CA MET A 105 12.55 3.06 -15.22
C MET A 105 14.00 3.02 -15.72
N GLY A 106 14.37 1.98 -16.46
CA GLY A 106 15.68 1.90 -17.10
C GLY A 106 15.92 3.00 -18.14
N ALA A 107 14.93 3.32 -18.99
CA ALA A 107 14.97 4.43 -19.92
C ALA A 107 15.10 5.80 -19.21
N MET A 108 14.45 5.96 -18.05
CA MET A 108 14.56 7.16 -17.22
C MET A 108 15.87 7.25 -16.44
N GLY A 109 16.67 6.18 -16.44
CA GLY A 109 17.99 6.13 -15.84
C GLY A 109 17.96 5.96 -14.31
N TYR A 110 17.05 5.16 -13.79
CA TYR A 110 17.09 4.68 -12.41
C TYR A 110 18.31 3.77 -12.21
N ASP A 111 19.04 4.02 -11.14
CA ASP A 111 20.23 3.24 -10.79
C ASP A 111 19.85 1.93 -10.09
N ALA A 112 18.85 1.99 -9.18
CA ALA A 112 18.36 0.83 -8.46
C ALA A 112 16.89 0.98 -8.02
N THR A 113 16.21 -0.15 -7.88
CA THR A 113 14.90 -0.29 -7.23
C THR A 113 14.85 -1.57 -6.39
N THR A 114 13.81 -1.73 -5.59
CA THR A 114 13.52 -2.94 -4.83
C THR A 114 12.14 -3.49 -5.18
N PHE A 115 11.76 -4.62 -4.58
CA PHE A 115 10.40 -5.13 -4.68
C PHE A 115 9.54 -4.59 -3.54
N GLY A 116 8.30 -4.20 -3.87
CA GLY A 116 7.23 -4.05 -2.91
C GLY A 116 6.24 -5.22 -2.95
N ASN A 117 5.13 -5.12 -2.25
CA ASN A 117 4.14 -6.21 -2.20
C ASN A 117 3.39 -6.39 -3.52
N HIS A 118 3.23 -5.34 -4.31
CA HIS A 118 2.49 -5.41 -5.56
C HIS A 118 3.26 -6.03 -6.73
N GLU A 119 4.57 -6.17 -6.66
CA GLU A 119 5.32 -7.00 -7.60
C GLU A 119 4.91 -8.47 -7.55
N TYR A 120 4.23 -8.89 -6.48
CA TYR A 120 3.74 -10.27 -6.29
C TYR A 120 2.25 -10.47 -6.59
N ASP A 121 1.53 -9.47 -7.08
CA ASP A 121 0.10 -9.57 -7.42
C ASP A 121 -0.20 -10.64 -8.47
N TYR A 122 0.75 -10.90 -9.36
CA TYR A 122 0.70 -11.99 -10.33
C TYR A 122 1.38 -13.28 -9.84
N LEU A 123 1.59 -13.39 -8.53
CA LEU A 123 2.26 -14.51 -7.86
C LEU A 123 3.69 -14.75 -8.39
N GLN A 124 4.36 -15.80 -7.92
CA GLN A 124 5.70 -16.15 -8.42
C GLN A 124 5.74 -16.34 -9.94
N ALA A 125 4.67 -16.89 -10.53
CA ALA A 125 4.61 -17.14 -11.97
C ALA A 125 4.66 -15.84 -12.78
N GLY A 126 3.96 -14.80 -12.33
CA GLY A 126 3.96 -13.49 -12.96
C GLY A 126 5.28 -12.77 -12.78
N LEU A 127 5.83 -12.75 -11.56
CA LEU A 127 7.14 -12.16 -11.27
C LEU A 127 8.25 -12.81 -12.11
N LYS A 128 8.27 -14.16 -12.17
CA LYS A 128 9.21 -14.90 -13.00
C LYS A 128 9.10 -14.52 -14.48
N SER A 129 7.88 -14.41 -14.99
CA SER A 129 7.61 -14.03 -16.38
C SER A 129 8.08 -12.60 -16.66
N MET A 130 7.81 -11.68 -15.75
CA MET A 130 8.21 -10.28 -15.84
C MET A 130 9.73 -10.12 -15.87
N LEU A 131 10.46 -10.78 -14.96
CA LEU A 131 11.93 -10.74 -14.93
C LEU A 131 12.53 -11.25 -16.24
N ASN A 132 12.02 -12.35 -16.79
CA ASN A 132 12.45 -12.88 -18.07
C ASN A 132 12.13 -11.91 -19.22
N ALA A 133 10.92 -11.33 -19.26
CA ALA A 133 10.52 -10.35 -20.27
C ALA A 133 11.39 -9.10 -20.22
N ALA A 134 11.76 -8.62 -19.02
CA ALA A 134 12.67 -7.51 -18.84
C ALA A 134 14.02 -7.80 -19.49
N VAL A 135 14.63 -8.95 -19.20
CA VAL A 135 15.93 -9.36 -19.78
C VAL A 135 15.84 -9.55 -21.31
N GLU A 136 14.77 -10.21 -21.77
CA GLU A 136 14.54 -10.47 -23.19
C GLU A 136 14.29 -9.19 -24.01
N SER A 137 13.82 -8.11 -23.37
CA SER A 137 13.62 -6.83 -24.05
C SER A 137 14.91 -6.23 -24.61
N GLY A 138 16.04 -6.46 -23.91
CA GLY A 138 17.32 -5.85 -24.23
C GLY A 138 17.41 -4.36 -23.93
N ASP A 139 16.39 -3.79 -23.30
CA ASP A 139 16.38 -2.38 -22.88
C ASP A 139 17.29 -2.17 -21.64
N PRO A 140 17.74 -0.94 -21.36
CA PRO A 140 18.34 -0.63 -20.07
C PRO A 140 17.39 -0.96 -18.92
N LEU A 141 17.93 -1.48 -17.83
CA LEU A 141 17.14 -1.88 -16.65
C LEU A 141 17.80 -1.36 -15.37
N PRO A 142 17.05 -0.96 -14.33
CA PRO A 142 17.60 -0.63 -13.03
C PRO A 142 18.15 -1.89 -12.35
N GLN A 143 19.11 -1.75 -11.43
CA GLN A 143 19.50 -2.85 -10.57
C GLN A 143 18.39 -3.16 -9.56
N LEU A 144 17.88 -4.39 -9.57
CA LEU A 144 16.98 -4.87 -8.52
C LEU A 144 17.79 -5.36 -7.32
N VAL A 145 17.44 -4.88 -6.13
CA VAL A 145 18.05 -5.27 -4.86
C VAL A 145 16.98 -5.68 -3.85
N ILE A 146 17.22 -6.81 -3.16
CA ILE A 146 16.41 -7.29 -2.04
C ILE A 146 17.27 -8.17 -1.14
N SER A 147 17.30 -7.92 0.18
CA SER A 147 18.19 -8.65 1.07
C SER A 147 17.49 -9.74 1.86
N ASN A 148 16.18 -9.60 2.14
CA ASN A 148 15.49 -10.43 3.12
C ASN A 148 14.22 -11.13 2.63
N TYR A 149 13.93 -11.10 1.32
CA TYR A 149 12.69 -11.69 0.78
C TYR A 149 12.96 -12.51 -0.47
N TRP A 150 13.17 -13.82 -0.28
CA TRP A 150 13.66 -14.72 -1.31
C TRP A 150 12.75 -15.96 -1.48
N PRO A 151 12.70 -16.58 -2.66
CA PRO A 151 11.98 -17.83 -2.82
C PRO A 151 12.64 -18.95 -1.99
N PRO A 152 11.88 -20.01 -1.64
CA PRO A 152 12.43 -21.17 -0.93
C PRO A 152 13.68 -21.73 -1.59
N GLU A 153 14.68 -22.11 -0.78
CA GLU A 153 15.93 -22.70 -1.25
C GLU A 153 15.75 -24.17 -1.69
N LYS A 154 16.70 -24.66 -2.43
CA LYS A 154 16.71 -26.06 -2.89
C LYS A 154 16.63 -27.05 -1.71
N GLY A 155 15.53 -27.79 -1.68
CA GLY A 155 15.22 -28.76 -0.63
C GLY A 155 14.19 -28.30 0.37
N GLN A 156 13.76 -27.06 0.31
CA GLN A 156 12.60 -26.53 1.03
C GLN A 156 11.31 -26.77 0.22
N ASP A 157 10.18 -26.78 0.92
CA ASP A 157 8.86 -26.83 0.28
C ASP A 157 8.61 -25.54 -0.50
N GLY A 158 8.01 -25.67 -1.70
CA GLY A 158 7.79 -24.53 -2.59
C GLY A 158 9.01 -24.10 -3.43
N TYR A 159 10.13 -24.83 -3.40
CA TYR A 159 11.30 -24.53 -4.26
C TYR A 159 10.94 -24.55 -5.75
N ASP A 160 11.20 -23.45 -6.45
CA ASP A 160 11.08 -23.31 -7.91
C ASP A 160 12.46 -22.94 -8.52
N ALA A 161 13.03 -23.89 -9.26
CA ALA A 161 14.32 -23.68 -9.93
C ALA A 161 14.26 -22.60 -11.03
N ASP A 162 13.11 -22.46 -11.70
CA ASP A 162 12.93 -21.48 -12.77
C ASP A 162 12.78 -20.07 -12.19
N MET A 163 12.22 -19.94 -10.98
CA MET A 163 12.20 -18.66 -10.26
C MET A 163 13.60 -18.19 -9.89
N TRP A 164 14.41 -19.09 -9.32
CA TRP A 164 15.83 -18.79 -9.03
C TRP A 164 16.61 -18.42 -10.29
N ALA A 165 16.39 -19.13 -11.40
CA ALA A 165 17.02 -18.82 -12.67
C ALA A 165 16.62 -17.45 -13.22
N ALA A 166 15.34 -17.04 -13.06
CA ALA A 166 14.88 -15.72 -13.49
C ALA A 166 15.53 -14.59 -12.68
N LEU A 167 15.63 -14.75 -11.35
CA LEU A 167 16.33 -13.80 -10.47
C LEU A 167 17.81 -13.67 -10.83
N GLU A 168 18.48 -14.80 -11.06
CA GLU A 168 19.90 -14.85 -11.45
C GLU A 168 20.12 -14.23 -12.84
N ASN A 169 19.25 -14.54 -13.82
CA ASN A 169 19.35 -14.00 -15.17
C ASN A 169 19.14 -12.48 -15.22
N TYR A 170 18.24 -11.95 -14.40
CA TYR A 170 18.08 -10.50 -14.25
C TYR A 170 19.28 -9.89 -13.52
N GLY A 171 19.88 -10.61 -12.61
CA GLY A 171 20.97 -10.14 -11.76
C GLY A 171 20.47 -9.47 -10.48
N VAL A 172 19.37 -9.96 -9.89
CA VAL A 172 18.89 -9.51 -8.57
C VAL A 172 19.92 -9.83 -7.50
N LYS A 173 20.15 -8.92 -6.56
CA LYS A 173 21.20 -9.02 -5.53
C LYS A 173 20.69 -8.62 -4.15
N ASP A 174 21.39 -9.06 -3.10
CA ASP A 174 21.17 -8.55 -1.74
C ASP A 174 21.45 -7.05 -1.66
N TYR A 175 22.51 -6.59 -2.31
CA TYR A 175 22.90 -5.19 -2.44
C TYR A 175 23.73 -4.94 -3.69
N THR A 176 23.85 -3.69 -4.08
CA THR A 176 24.76 -3.26 -5.15
C THR A 176 25.69 -2.16 -4.65
N ILE A 177 26.87 -2.05 -5.28
CA ILE A 177 27.83 -0.98 -5.02
C ILE A 177 28.01 -0.19 -6.32
N ILE A 178 27.74 1.12 -6.25
CA ILE A 178 27.87 2.05 -7.37
C ILE A 178 28.90 3.11 -6.99
N GLU A 179 29.88 3.35 -7.87
CA GLU A 179 30.78 4.48 -7.73
C GLU A 179 30.27 5.65 -8.59
N ARG A 180 30.11 6.83 -7.98
CA ARG A 180 29.74 8.05 -8.69
C ARG A 180 30.27 9.30 -7.98
N GLY A 181 30.88 10.21 -8.74
CA GLY A 181 31.46 11.42 -8.15
C GLY A 181 32.58 11.20 -7.14
N GLY A 182 33.24 10.03 -7.16
CA GLY A 182 34.27 9.63 -6.18
C GLY A 182 33.70 9.09 -4.85
N ILE A 183 32.39 8.89 -4.79
CA ILE A 183 31.67 8.26 -3.67
C ILE A 183 31.26 6.83 -4.07
N TYR A 184 31.40 5.90 -3.13
CA TYR A 184 30.83 4.55 -3.24
C TYR A 184 29.50 4.51 -2.51
N TYR A 185 28.45 4.15 -3.22
CA TYR A 185 27.10 3.99 -2.69
C TYR A 185 26.82 2.50 -2.54
N VAL A 186 26.45 2.08 -1.36
CA VAL A 186 25.83 0.76 -1.13
C VAL A 186 24.32 0.96 -1.14
N ILE A 187 23.62 0.25 -2.00
CA ILE A 187 22.16 0.30 -2.11
C ILE A 187 21.66 -1.12 -1.89
N PHE A 188 20.75 -1.31 -0.93
CA PHE A 188 20.14 -2.60 -0.61
C PHE A 188 18.64 -2.46 -0.36
N GLY A 189 17.88 -3.57 -0.52
CA GLY A 189 16.44 -3.60 -0.35
C GLY A 189 16.01 -4.31 0.92
N ILE A 190 14.98 -3.80 1.61
CA ILE A 190 14.32 -4.45 2.74
C ILE A 190 12.81 -4.50 2.51
N PHE A 191 12.23 -5.68 2.75
CA PHE A 191 10.80 -5.93 2.72
C PHE A 191 10.26 -6.05 4.16
N GLY A 192 9.13 -5.39 4.45
CA GLY A 192 8.55 -5.33 5.78
C GLY A 192 7.57 -6.45 6.10
N PHE A 193 7.17 -6.55 7.36
CA PHE A 193 6.15 -7.51 7.80
C PHE A 193 4.76 -7.13 7.29
N ASP A 194 4.40 -5.83 7.33
CA ASP A 194 3.11 -5.35 6.82
C ASP A 194 3.00 -5.56 5.32
N ALA A 195 4.08 -5.33 4.58
CA ALA A 195 4.14 -5.64 3.15
C ALA A 195 3.99 -7.14 2.86
N GLN A 196 4.54 -8.02 3.71
CA GLN A 196 4.32 -9.47 3.61
C GLN A 196 2.86 -9.85 3.85
N ASP A 197 2.23 -9.24 4.85
CA ASP A 197 0.80 -9.47 5.14
C ASP A 197 -0.09 -9.01 3.97
N CYS A 198 0.36 -8.03 3.18
CA CYS A 198 -0.30 -7.59 1.94
C CYS A 198 -0.01 -8.51 0.74
N ALA A 199 1.03 -9.36 0.79
CA ALA A 199 1.36 -10.34 -0.26
C ALA A 199 1.40 -11.79 0.27
N PRO A 200 0.31 -12.30 0.89
CA PRO A 200 0.31 -13.58 1.62
C PRO A 200 0.58 -14.80 0.72
N ASN A 201 0.34 -14.68 -0.58
CA ASN A 201 0.49 -15.76 -1.57
C ASN A 201 1.73 -15.59 -2.45
N SER A 202 2.66 -14.71 -2.09
CA SER A 202 3.89 -14.47 -2.85
C SER A 202 4.74 -15.73 -3.06
N GLY A 203 4.66 -16.67 -2.11
CA GLY A 203 5.52 -17.87 -2.10
C GLY A 203 6.97 -17.58 -1.72
N MET A 204 7.27 -16.40 -1.22
CA MET A 204 8.59 -15.98 -0.74
C MET A 204 8.72 -16.23 0.76
N ILE A 205 9.97 -16.27 1.24
CA ILE A 205 10.30 -16.40 2.66
C ILE A 205 10.87 -15.07 3.13
N LEU A 206 10.23 -14.47 4.14
CA LEU A 206 10.74 -13.27 4.79
C LEU A 206 11.72 -13.64 5.90
N GLU A 207 12.94 -13.13 5.81
CA GLU A 207 13.91 -13.13 6.91
C GLU A 207 13.73 -11.86 7.75
N ASP A 208 14.14 -11.92 9.02
CA ASP A 208 13.99 -10.78 9.95
C ASP A 208 14.62 -9.49 9.38
N PRO A 209 13.84 -8.43 9.13
CA PRO A 209 14.31 -7.23 8.46
C PRO A 209 15.49 -6.55 9.16
N VAL A 210 15.46 -6.46 10.49
CA VAL A 210 16.51 -5.79 11.29
C VAL A 210 17.81 -6.59 11.27
N ALA A 211 17.73 -7.90 11.50
CA ALA A 211 18.91 -8.76 11.52
C ALA A 211 19.58 -8.82 10.14
N THR A 212 18.77 -8.94 9.07
CA THR A 212 19.29 -9.00 7.70
C THR A 212 19.86 -7.65 7.26
N ALA A 213 19.20 -6.54 7.56
CA ALA A 213 19.73 -5.21 7.24
C ALA A 213 21.08 -4.97 7.91
N GLN A 214 21.26 -5.32 9.20
CA GLN A 214 22.56 -5.14 9.87
C GLN A 214 23.64 -6.03 9.24
N ALA A 215 23.31 -7.29 8.92
CA ALA A 215 24.26 -8.19 8.27
C ALA A 215 24.67 -7.67 6.88
N THR A 216 23.74 -7.14 6.11
CA THR A 216 23.98 -6.56 4.78
C THR A 216 24.86 -5.31 4.86
N VAL A 217 24.56 -4.39 5.78
CA VAL A 217 25.37 -3.18 6.04
C VAL A 217 26.80 -3.55 6.41
N ASP A 218 26.98 -4.52 7.32
CA ASP A 218 28.32 -4.96 7.77
C ASP A 218 29.10 -5.60 6.62
N ALA A 219 28.47 -6.48 5.84
CA ALA A 219 29.09 -7.16 4.70
C ALA A 219 29.50 -6.18 3.60
N ALA A 220 28.59 -5.29 3.18
CA ALA A 220 28.82 -4.33 2.12
C ALA A 220 29.86 -3.26 2.52
N THR A 221 29.82 -2.79 3.77
CA THR A 221 30.84 -1.86 4.31
C THR A 221 32.22 -2.52 4.31
N LYS A 222 32.28 -3.79 4.73
CA LYS A 222 33.54 -4.54 4.70
C LYS A 222 34.05 -4.71 3.26
N GLU A 223 33.18 -5.04 2.32
CA GLU A 223 33.54 -5.17 0.91
C GLU A 223 34.09 -3.85 0.35
N CYS A 224 33.45 -2.71 0.63
CA CYS A 224 33.95 -1.40 0.21
C CYS A 224 35.34 -1.09 0.79
N LYS A 225 35.58 -1.41 2.06
CA LYS A 225 36.91 -1.22 2.69
C LYS A 225 37.97 -2.11 2.07
N ASP A 226 37.64 -3.38 1.86
CA ASP A 226 38.62 -4.37 1.35
C ASP A 226 38.97 -4.12 -0.12
N ASN A 227 37.99 -3.75 -0.96
CA ASN A 227 38.17 -3.63 -2.40
C ASN A 227 38.55 -2.20 -2.84
N TYR A 228 38.04 -1.17 -2.16
CA TYR A 228 38.18 0.23 -2.58
C TYR A 228 38.90 1.11 -1.54
N GLY A 229 39.10 0.61 -0.33
CA GLY A 229 39.83 1.33 0.74
C GLY A 229 39.06 2.52 1.33
N THR A 230 37.75 2.58 1.17
CA THR A 230 36.90 3.69 1.62
C THR A 230 35.62 3.20 2.30
N GLU A 231 34.98 4.09 3.05
CA GLU A 231 33.65 3.90 3.61
C GLU A 231 32.60 4.32 2.58
N PRO A 232 31.49 3.56 2.40
CA PRO A 232 30.42 3.93 1.50
C PRO A 232 29.39 4.87 2.17
N VAL A 233 28.56 5.52 1.33
CA VAL A 233 27.25 6.01 1.71
C VAL A 233 26.26 4.84 1.57
N ILE A 234 25.43 4.61 2.59
CA ILE A 234 24.53 3.45 2.64
C ILE A 234 23.08 3.88 2.53
N ILE A 235 22.41 3.44 1.45
CA ILE A 235 21.01 3.72 1.13
C ILE A 235 20.23 2.41 1.26
N CYS A 236 19.19 2.43 2.11
CA CYS A 236 18.22 1.35 2.22
C CYS A 236 16.97 1.73 1.40
N LEU A 237 16.61 0.91 0.43
CA LEU A 237 15.33 0.96 -0.25
C LEU A 237 14.37 0.08 0.54
N SER A 238 13.52 0.68 1.35
CA SER A 238 12.66 -0.06 2.27
C SER A 238 11.22 -0.05 1.82
N HIS A 239 10.65 -1.25 1.68
CA HIS A 239 9.23 -1.41 1.45
C HIS A 239 8.57 -1.96 2.72
N SER A 240 8.62 -1.15 3.80
CA SER A 240 8.14 -1.49 5.14
C SER A 240 7.22 -0.42 5.72
N GLY A 241 7.47 0.84 5.37
CA GLY A 241 6.63 1.96 5.70
C GLY A 241 6.96 2.72 6.98
N THR A 242 6.55 3.98 6.98
CA THR A 242 6.63 4.89 8.13
C THR A 242 5.37 5.74 8.24
N SER A 243 5.05 6.18 9.47
CA SER A 243 3.92 7.07 9.75
C SER A 243 4.25 7.99 10.91
N GLY A 244 4.59 9.26 10.61
CA GLY A 244 4.72 10.32 11.61
C GLY A 244 5.72 10.06 12.74
N GLY A 245 6.79 9.28 12.52
CA GLY A 245 7.77 8.91 13.53
C GLY A 245 7.48 7.57 14.22
N GLU A 246 6.60 6.78 13.65
CA GLU A 246 6.29 5.41 14.00
C GLU A 246 6.37 4.54 12.74
N GLY A 247 6.30 3.21 12.87
CA GLY A 247 6.33 2.25 11.77
C GLY A 247 7.64 1.47 11.68
N GLU A 248 7.66 0.48 10.77
CA GLU A 248 8.76 -0.48 10.66
C GLU A 248 10.09 0.19 10.28
N ASP A 249 10.06 1.22 9.42
CA ASP A 249 11.27 1.95 9.03
C ASP A 249 11.85 2.79 10.18
N TYR A 250 10.98 3.30 11.06
CA TYR A 250 11.44 3.97 12.28
C TYR A 250 12.13 2.97 13.22
N GLU A 251 11.57 1.77 13.37
CA GLU A 251 12.17 0.70 14.17
C GLU A 251 13.48 0.20 13.55
N LEU A 252 13.54 0.06 12.21
CA LEU A 252 14.74 -0.30 11.45
C LEU A 252 15.86 0.73 11.69
N ALA A 253 15.58 2.03 11.50
CA ALA A 253 16.55 3.11 11.72
C ALA A 253 17.04 3.19 13.17
N ASN A 254 16.20 2.78 14.14
CA ASN A 254 16.57 2.77 15.55
C ASN A 254 17.46 1.57 15.92
N ALA A 255 17.27 0.42 15.25
CA ALA A 255 17.93 -0.84 15.59
C ALA A 255 19.22 -1.09 14.78
N VAL A 256 19.28 -0.67 13.51
CA VAL A 256 20.41 -0.92 12.60
C VAL A 256 21.39 0.25 12.62
N ASN A 257 22.67 -0.07 12.71
CA ASN A 257 23.72 0.95 12.68
C ASN A 257 24.35 1.01 11.28
N GLY A 258 24.61 2.23 10.81
CA GLY A 258 25.39 2.46 9.60
C GLY A 258 24.57 2.78 8.34
N ILE A 259 23.25 2.73 8.39
CA ILE A 259 22.39 3.25 7.31
C ILE A 259 22.42 4.79 7.37
N ASP A 260 22.63 5.44 6.23
CA ASP A 260 22.62 6.90 6.11
C ASP A 260 21.22 7.41 5.73
N VAL A 261 20.58 6.75 4.75
CA VAL A 261 19.25 7.13 4.24
C VAL A 261 18.39 5.90 4.05
N ILE A 262 17.14 5.96 4.50
CA ILE A 262 16.07 5.02 4.18
C ILE A 262 15.07 5.73 3.25
N ILE A 263 14.89 5.18 2.05
CA ILE A 263 13.77 5.53 1.16
C ILE A 263 12.60 4.66 1.57
N SER A 264 11.58 5.27 2.18
CA SER A 264 10.45 4.58 2.81
C SER A 264 9.26 4.54 1.85
N GLY A 265 8.92 3.36 1.33
CA GLY A 265 7.74 3.05 0.52
C GLY A 265 6.58 2.46 1.33
N HIS A 266 5.65 1.78 0.66
CA HIS A 266 4.52 1.00 1.17
C HIS A 266 3.36 1.82 1.76
N THR A 267 3.61 2.74 2.66
CA THR A 267 2.55 3.49 3.37
C THR A 267 2.08 4.75 2.65
N HIS A 268 2.56 5.02 1.44
CA HIS A 268 2.22 6.20 0.64
C HIS A 268 2.38 7.53 1.42
N THR A 269 3.33 7.55 2.34
CA THR A 269 3.53 8.71 3.22
C THR A 269 4.19 9.85 2.47
N THR A 270 3.78 11.09 2.76
CA THR A 270 4.47 12.30 2.34
C THR A 270 5.20 12.89 3.55
N LEU A 271 6.52 12.88 3.55
CA LEU A 271 7.33 13.54 4.58
C LEU A 271 7.82 14.89 4.05
N ALA A 272 7.19 15.97 4.48
CA ALA A 272 7.64 17.33 4.13
C ALA A 272 9.03 17.68 4.71
N GLU A 273 9.41 17.00 5.78
CA GLU A 273 10.74 17.05 6.41
C GLU A 273 11.18 15.62 6.73
N PRO A 274 12.47 15.27 6.59
CA PRO A 274 12.97 13.94 6.93
C PRO A 274 12.80 13.63 8.42
N ILE A 275 12.51 12.37 8.73
CA ILE A 275 12.60 11.88 10.10
C ILE A 275 14.06 11.48 10.36
N THR A 276 14.67 11.97 11.43
CA THR A 276 16.02 11.58 11.82
C THR A 276 15.98 10.69 13.05
N VAL A 277 16.47 9.46 12.91
CA VAL A 277 16.59 8.49 14.01
C VAL A 277 18.07 8.12 14.15
N ASN A 278 18.65 8.36 15.30
CA ASN A 278 20.10 8.24 15.50
C ASN A 278 20.84 9.10 14.46
N ASN A 279 21.48 8.50 13.45
CA ASN A 279 22.14 9.20 12.35
C ASN A 279 21.54 8.80 10.98
N THR A 280 20.41 8.13 10.97
CA THR A 280 19.71 7.68 9.76
C THR A 280 18.60 8.65 9.42
N LEU A 281 18.51 9.04 8.15
CA LEU A 281 17.42 9.85 7.61
C LEU A 281 16.37 8.92 6.99
N ILE A 282 15.10 9.08 7.35
CA ILE A 282 13.97 8.44 6.70
C ILE A 282 13.27 9.48 5.84
N VAL A 283 13.09 9.19 4.57
CA VAL A 283 12.48 10.07 3.57
C VAL A 283 11.39 9.35 2.78
N SER A 284 10.36 10.08 2.36
CA SER A 284 9.21 9.52 1.63
C SER A 284 8.55 10.62 0.79
N ALA A 285 8.22 10.32 -0.48
CA ALA A 285 7.82 11.31 -1.50
C ALA A 285 6.36 11.24 -1.94
N ALA A 286 5.52 10.48 -1.26
CA ALA A 286 4.19 10.07 -1.70
C ALA A 286 4.21 9.08 -2.88
N GLU A 287 3.01 8.58 -3.21
CA GLU A 287 2.75 7.59 -4.26
C GLU A 287 2.63 8.20 -5.67
N TYR A 288 2.58 7.35 -6.70
CA TYR A 288 2.17 7.63 -8.10
C TYR A 288 3.01 8.68 -8.80
N GLY A 289 4.25 8.90 -8.32
CA GLY A 289 5.13 9.93 -8.89
C GLY A 289 4.63 11.36 -8.62
N LYS A 290 3.88 11.57 -7.55
CA LYS A 290 3.36 12.88 -7.13
C LYS A 290 4.47 13.89 -6.89
N ASN A 291 5.59 13.42 -6.35
CA ASN A 291 6.79 14.23 -6.15
C ASN A 291 8.05 13.46 -6.56
N LEU A 292 9.06 14.19 -6.98
CA LEU A 292 10.44 13.73 -6.94
C LEU A 292 11.08 14.17 -5.63
N GLY A 293 11.59 13.23 -4.85
CA GLY A 293 12.34 13.56 -3.64
C GLY A 293 13.80 13.86 -3.97
N VAL A 294 14.36 14.89 -3.33
CA VAL A 294 15.76 15.30 -3.47
C VAL A 294 16.39 15.43 -2.09
N VAL A 295 17.43 14.65 -1.83
CA VAL A 295 18.23 14.71 -0.59
C VAL A 295 19.65 15.12 -0.93
N ASN A 296 20.11 16.24 -0.40
CA ASN A 296 21.50 16.68 -0.50
C ASN A 296 22.19 16.49 0.85
N LEU A 297 23.33 15.82 0.85
CA LEU A 297 24.12 15.48 2.03
C LEU A 297 25.58 15.90 1.83
N SER A 298 26.24 16.23 2.92
CA SER A 298 27.70 16.33 3.00
C SER A 298 28.25 15.06 3.67
N PHE A 299 28.96 14.22 2.93
CA PHE A 299 29.57 12.99 3.42
C PHE A 299 31.02 13.24 3.84
N ASN A 300 31.33 13.05 5.12
CA ASN A 300 32.66 13.18 5.65
C ASN A 300 33.37 11.82 5.72
N HIS A 301 34.33 11.60 4.81
CA HIS A 301 35.05 10.34 4.70
C HIS A 301 35.85 9.94 5.96
N LEU A 302 36.38 10.92 6.71
CA LEU A 302 37.20 10.63 7.88
C LEU A 302 36.38 10.27 9.11
N LYS A 303 35.20 10.91 9.25
CA LYS A 303 34.31 10.70 10.40
C LYS A 303 33.26 9.64 10.13
N ARG A 304 33.07 9.26 8.88
CA ARG A 304 31.97 8.41 8.42
C ARG A 304 30.62 8.97 8.88
N THR A 305 30.35 10.22 8.52
CA THR A 305 29.08 10.89 8.87
C THR A 305 28.48 11.57 7.65
N CYS A 306 27.18 11.37 7.44
CA CYS A 306 26.37 12.16 6.54
C CYS A 306 25.69 13.28 7.32
N THR A 307 25.73 14.49 6.78
CA THR A 307 25.01 15.64 7.32
C THR A 307 24.02 16.11 6.26
N LEU A 308 22.76 16.29 6.66
CA LEU A 308 21.73 16.81 5.77
C LEU A 308 22.00 18.29 5.47
N ASP A 309 22.14 18.62 4.20
CA ASP A 309 22.29 20.00 3.71
C ASP A 309 20.94 20.57 3.27
N SER A 310 20.17 19.79 2.48
CA SER A 310 18.80 20.15 2.10
C SER A 310 17.96 18.92 1.77
N TYR A 311 16.67 19.08 1.90
CA TYR A 311 15.64 18.12 1.49
C TYR A 311 14.53 18.87 0.79
N GLU A 312 14.07 18.34 -0.34
CA GLU A 312 12.98 18.93 -1.12
C GLU A 312 12.12 17.83 -1.72
N LEU A 313 10.81 18.05 -1.74
CA LEU A 313 9.86 17.32 -2.55
C LEU A 313 9.41 18.22 -3.70
N ILE A 314 9.81 17.89 -4.93
CA ILE A 314 9.46 18.65 -6.13
C ILE A 314 8.17 18.08 -6.68
N PRO A 315 7.06 18.84 -6.67
CA PRO A 315 5.78 18.35 -7.16
C PRO A 315 5.80 18.18 -8.69
N ILE A 316 5.21 17.08 -9.14
CA ILE A 316 5.03 16.79 -10.57
C ILE A 316 3.58 17.14 -10.93
N ASP A 317 3.35 18.39 -11.27
CA ASP A 317 2.00 18.91 -11.59
C ASP A 317 1.83 19.19 -13.11
N GLU A 318 0.64 19.64 -13.50
CA GLU A 318 0.31 19.93 -14.90
C GLU A 318 1.10 21.09 -15.54
N LYS A 319 1.96 21.78 -14.78
CA LYS A 319 2.84 22.85 -15.30
C LYS A 319 4.14 22.28 -15.85
N VAL A 320 4.47 21.05 -15.48
CA VAL A 320 5.65 20.35 -15.97
C VAL A 320 5.37 19.84 -17.39
N GLU A 321 6.21 20.18 -18.34
CA GLU A 321 6.09 19.67 -19.71
C GLU A 321 6.53 18.21 -19.79
N ASP A 322 5.88 17.43 -20.66
CA ASP A 322 6.22 16.03 -20.88
C ASP A 322 7.58 15.90 -21.61
N ASP A 323 8.43 15.00 -21.13
CA ASP A 323 9.58 14.53 -21.91
C ASP A 323 9.08 13.73 -23.13
N ALA A 324 9.50 14.16 -24.32
CA ALA A 324 8.97 13.62 -25.56
C ALA A 324 9.36 12.16 -25.84
N GLU A 325 10.51 11.70 -25.34
CA GLU A 325 10.99 10.32 -25.53
C GLU A 325 10.20 9.37 -24.64
N ILE A 326 10.05 9.71 -23.36
CA ILE A 326 9.26 8.92 -22.42
C ILE A 326 7.78 8.93 -22.79
N ALA A 327 7.22 10.07 -23.20
CA ALA A 327 5.84 10.15 -23.68
C ALA A 327 5.60 9.22 -24.88
N ALA A 328 6.51 9.20 -25.87
CA ALA A 328 6.40 8.28 -27.01
C ALA A 328 6.52 6.81 -26.60
N MET A 329 7.33 6.48 -25.61
CA MET A 329 7.45 5.12 -25.07
C MET A 329 6.16 4.69 -24.36
N VAL A 330 5.56 5.57 -23.55
CA VAL A 330 4.28 5.34 -22.87
C VAL A 330 3.15 5.10 -23.89
N GLU A 331 3.08 5.91 -24.96
CA GLU A 331 2.09 5.69 -26.03
C GLU A 331 2.29 4.34 -26.75
N GLY A 332 3.55 3.92 -26.95
CA GLY A 332 3.83 2.58 -27.46
C GLY A 332 3.34 1.46 -26.53
N PHE A 333 3.52 1.61 -25.24
CA PHE A 333 3.04 0.67 -24.23
C PHE A 333 1.52 0.64 -24.13
N LYS A 334 0.86 1.78 -24.25
CA LYS A 334 -0.58 1.89 -24.34
C LYS A 334 -1.15 1.06 -25.51
N ALA A 335 -0.54 1.16 -26.68
CA ALA A 335 -0.92 0.34 -27.83
C ALA A 335 -0.74 -1.17 -27.57
N ASN A 336 0.28 -1.58 -26.80
CA ASN A 336 0.45 -2.99 -26.41
C ASN A 336 -0.70 -3.43 -25.52
N VAL A 337 -1.05 -2.66 -24.49
CA VAL A 337 -2.18 -2.96 -23.58
C VAL A 337 -3.49 -3.07 -24.35
N GLU A 338 -3.76 -2.17 -25.30
CA GLU A 338 -4.95 -2.23 -26.14
C GLU A 338 -5.01 -3.52 -26.95
N ASN A 339 -3.92 -3.91 -27.59
CA ASN A 339 -3.87 -5.09 -28.46
C ASN A 339 -3.91 -6.41 -27.68
N GLU A 340 -3.20 -6.49 -26.56
CA GLU A 340 -3.01 -7.75 -25.84
C GLU A 340 -4.08 -8.01 -24.77
N TYR A 341 -4.60 -6.94 -24.17
CA TYR A 341 -5.53 -7.05 -23.04
C TYR A 341 -6.93 -6.51 -23.38
N LEU A 342 -7.08 -5.21 -23.69
CA LEU A 342 -8.39 -4.57 -23.85
C LEU A 342 -9.20 -5.10 -25.04
N SER A 343 -8.52 -5.54 -26.10
CA SER A 343 -9.17 -6.17 -27.27
C SER A 343 -10.05 -7.37 -26.91
N LYS A 344 -9.72 -8.09 -25.82
CA LYS A 344 -10.50 -9.22 -25.29
C LYS A 344 -11.87 -8.81 -24.76
N TYR A 345 -11.98 -7.56 -24.32
CA TYR A 345 -13.18 -6.96 -23.74
C TYR A 345 -13.93 -6.07 -24.74
N GLY A 346 -13.34 -5.80 -25.91
CA GLY A 346 -13.96 -4.97 -26.95
C GLY A 346 -14.06 -3.50 -26.55
N VAL A 347 -13.10 -3.00 -25.78
CA VAL A 347 -12.96 -1.60 -25.37
C VAL A 347 -11.57 -1.09 -25.70
N SER A 348 -11.37 0.25 -25.73
CA SER A 348 -10.09 0.89 -25.90
C SER A 348 -9.69 1.72 -24.66
N PHE A 349 -8.42 2.06 -24.56
CA PHE A 349 -7.82 2.67 -23.36
C PHE A 349 -8.53 3.98 -22.94
N ASP A 350 -8.72 4.89 -23.90
CA ASP A 350 -9.35 6.20 -23.67
C ASP A 350 -10.85 6.23 -24.06
N GLU A 351 -11.48 5.08 -24.23
CA GLU A 351 -12.90 5.03 -24.54
C GLU A 351 -13.71 5.69 -23.44
N VAL A 352 -14.44 6.76 -23.78
CA VAL A 352 -15.37 7.41 -22.84
C VAL A 352 -16.59 6.51 -22.68
N LEU A 353 -16.85 6.09 -21.46
CA LEU A 353 -17.96 5.23 -21.08
C LEU A 353 -19.23 6.04 -20.79
N VAL A 354 -19.08 7.13 -20.04
CA VAL A 354 -20.20 7.93 -19.54
C VAL A 354 -19.68 9.32 -19.13
N ASN A 355 -20.56 10.32 -19.06
CA ASN A 355 -20.25 11.62 -18.47
C ASN A 355 -20.74 11.67 -17.03
N ASN A 356 -19.89 12.05 -16.09
CA ASN A 356 -20.18 12.19 -14.67
C ASN A 356 -20.41 13.66 -14.30
N LYS A 357 -21.58 13.99 -13.79
CA LYS A 357 -21.93 15.34 -13.30
C LYS A 357 -21.73 15.51 -11.79
N TYR A 358 -21.44 14.43 -11.07
CA TYR A 358 -21.46 14.39 -9.63
C TYR A 358 -20.04 14.33 -9.07
N LYS A 359 -19.81 15.03 -7.95
CA LYS A 359 -18.58 14.84 -7.19
C LYS A 359 -18.80 13.65 -6.25
N PHE A 360 -18.12 12.56 -6.51
CA PHE A 360 -18.10 11.39 -5.63
C PHE A 360 -17.09 11.59 -4.49
N ASP A 361 -17.20 10.71 -3.47
CA ASP A 361 -16.23 10.67 -2.39
C ASP A 361 -14.83 10.33 -2.94
N THR A 362 -13.84 11.01 -2.42
CA THR A 362 -12.43 10.64 -2.60
C THR A 362 -12.12 9.35 -1.82
N VAL A 363 -11.05 8.66 -2.16
CA VAL A 363 -10.59 7.49 -1.40
C VAL A 363 -10.40 7.83 0.08
N LYS A 364 -9.83 9.00 0.37
CA LYS A 364 -9.64 9.51 1.73
C LYS A 364 -10.97 9.69 2.47
N GLU A 365 -12.01 10.19 1.80
CA GLU A 365 -13.34 10.36 2.39
C GLU A 365 -14.01 9.01 2.62
N VAL A 366 -13.88 8.05 1.69
CA VAL A 366 -14.37 6.68 1.85
C VAL A 366 -13.77 6.01 3.09
N TYR A 367 -12.50 6.26 3.39
CA TYR A 367 -11.83 5.69 4.56
C TYR A 367 -12.08 6.45 5.86
N ALA A 368 -12.39 7.75 5.80
CA ALA A 368 -12.41 8.62 6.97
C ALA A 368 -13.44 8.22 8.03
N THR A 369 -14.63 7.83 7.62
CA THR A 369 -15.75 7.53 8.53
C THR A 369 -16.64 6.42 7.98
N LEU A 370 -17.32 5.72 8.89
CA LEU A 370 -18.38 4.79 8.51
C LEU A 370 -19.58 5.55 7.93
N HIS A 371 -19.83 5.41 6.64
CA HIS A 371 -20.93 6.09 5.92
C HIS A 371 -21.35 5.30 4.69
N GLU A 372 -22.41 5.73 4.03
CA GLU A 372 -22.79 5.28 2.70
C GLU A 372 -22.10 6.17 1.65
N SER A 373 -21.51 5.57 0.63
CA SER A 373 -20.83 6.28 -0.47
C SER A 373 -21.52 5.97 -1.80
N THR A 374 -21.85 7.01 -2.58
CA THR A 374 -22.45 6.83 -3.90
C THR A 374 -21.48 6.20 -4.90
N LEU A 375 -20.19 6.49 -4.81
CA LEU A 375 -19.13 5.81 -5.57
C LEU A 375 -19.18 4.29 -5.34
N CYS A 376 -19.16 3.89 -4.07
CA CYS A 376 -19.17 2.48 -3.68
C CYS A 376 -20.51 1.79 -3.97
N ASN A 377 -21.60 2.57 -4.02
CA ASN A 377 -22.91 2.10 -4.48
C ASN A 377 -22.87 1.71 -5.97
N ILE A 378 -22.19 2.50 -6.83
CA ILE A 378 -21.98 2.17 -8.23
C ILE A 378 -21.24 0.83 -8.35
N PHE A 379 -20.15 0.64 -7.61
CA PHE A 379 -19.33 -0.57 -7.69
C PHE A 379 -20.12 -1.82 -7.28
N SER A 380 -20.77 -1.77 -6.12
CA SER A 380 -21.57 -2.92 -5.66
C SER A 380 -22.79 -3.22 -6.56
N ASP A 381 -23.43 -2.19 -7.14
CA ASP A 381 -24.53 -2.36 -8.11
C ASP A 381 -24.00 -2.95 -9.42
N ALA A 382 -22.84 -2.52 -9.89
CA ALA A 382 -22.19 -3.05 -11.09
C ALA A 382 -21.83 -4.54 -10.93
N TYR A 383 -21.28 -4.94 -9.78
CA TYR A 383 -20.97 -6.35 -9.50
C TYR A 383 -22.23 -7.20 -9.53
N LYS A 384 -23.31 -6.74 -8.86
CA LYS A 384 -24.59 -7.43 -8.86
C LYS A 384 -25.13 -7.62 -10.28
N LYS A 385 -25.18 -6.53 -11.06
CA LYS A 385 -25.68 -6.53 -12.44
C LYS A 385 -24.88 -7.46 -13.34
N ALA A 386 -23.54 -7.40 -13.30
CA ALA A 386 -22.67 -8.21 -14.16
C ALA A 386 -22.90 -9.71 -13.92
N VAL A 387 -23.11 -10.13 -12.68
CA VAL A 387 -23.35 -11.53 -12.34
C VAL A 387 -24.79 -11.96 -12.67
N GLU A 388 -25.77 -11.06 -12.53
CA GLU A 388 -27.15 -11.31 -13.01
C GLU A 388 -27.19 -11.45 -14.54
N ASP A 389 -26.40 -10.66 -15.28
CA ASP A 389 -26.27 -10.78 -16.75
C ASP A 389 -25.57 -12.06 -17.18
N ALA A 390 -24.72 -12.64 -16.33
CA ALA A 390 -24.15 -13.96 -16.51
C ALA A 390 -25.16 -15.09 -16.20
N GLY A 391 -26.40 -14.77 -15.80
CA GLY A 391 -27.49 -15.71 -15.57
C GLY A 391 -27.56 -16.31 -14.16
N ILE A 392 -26.83 -15.74 -13.20
CA ILE A 392 -26.84 -16.14 -11.78
C ILE A 392 -27.77 -15.21 -11.02
N LYS A 393 -28.71 -15.77 -10.26
CA LYS A 393 -29.55 -14.97 -9.38
C LYS A 393 -28.75 -14.51 -8.15
N VAL A 394 -28.65 -13.22 -7.94
CA VAL A 394 -27.89 -12.60 -6.86
C VAL A 394 -28.83 -12.01 -5.80
N ASP A 395 -28.61 -12.33 -4.54
CA ASP A 395 -29.35 -11.73 -3.42
C ASP A 395 -28.66 -10.44 -2.91
N ALA A 396 -27.32 -10.44 -2.86
CA ALA A 396 -26.53 -9.27 -2.49
C ALA A 396 -25.18 -9.25 -3.21
N ALA A 397 -24.61 -8.06 -3.40
CA ALA A 397 -23.22 -7.90 -3.80
C ALA A 397 -22.53 -6.95 -2.84
N LEU A 398 -21.21 -7.09 -2.68
CA LEU A 398 -20.41 -6.21 -1.84
C LEU A 398 -19.08 -5.88 -2.47
N THR A 399 -18.58 -4.68 -2.14
CA THR A 399 -17.20 -4.24 -2.36
C THR A 399 -16.62 -3.73 -1.04
N ALA A 400 -15.31 -3.84 -0.86
CA ALA A 400 -14.60 -3.31 0.29
C ALA A 400 -13.97 -1.95 -0.05
N ALA A 401 -13.86 -1.04 0.92
CA ALA A 401 -13.14 0.21 0.74
C ALA A 401 -11.70 -0.03 0.25
N GLY A 402 -11.03 -1.04 0.78
CA GLY A 402 -9.63 -1.36 0.46
C GLY A 402 -9.33 -1.70 -0.99
N VAL A 403 -10.33 -2.04 -1.80
CA VAL A 403 -10.13 -2.30 -3.24
C VAL A 403 -10.37 -1.07 -4.11
N ILE A 404 -10.77 0.06 -3.52
CA ILE A 404 -11.02 1.31 -4.24
C ILE A 404 -9.74 2.16 -4.17
N ARG A 405 -9.18 2.48 -5.33
CA ARG A 405 -7.88 3.16 -5.46
C ARG A 405 -7.98 4.60 -5.91
N GLU A 406 -8.99 4.92 -6.72
CA GLU A 406 -9.27 6.29 -7.17
C GLU A 406 -10.78 6.55 -7.17
N SER A 407 -11.18 7.84 -7.20
CA SER A 407 -12.55 8.26 -7.44
C SER A 407 -12.80 8.39 -8.94
N LEU A 408 -14.06 8.30 -9.36
CA LEU A 408 -14.42 8.61 -10.74
C LEU A 408 -14.44 10.14 -10.95
N PRO A 409 -13.75 10.65 -11.99
CA PRO A 409 -13.65 12.09 -12.24
C PRO A 409 -15.01 12.73 -12.59
N VAL A 410 -15.13 14.05 -12.38
CA VAL A 410 -16.23 14.84 -12.93
C VAL A 410 -15.91 15.13 -14.40
N GLY A 411 -16.86 14.94 -15.29
CA GLY A 411 -16.69 15.03 -16.72
C GLY A 411 -16.73 13.66 -17.39
N ASP A 412 -15.97 13.48 -18.44
CA ASP A 412 -15.88 12.21 -19.15
C ASP A 412 -15.14 11.19 -18.30
N VAL A 413 -15.76 10.02 -18.12
CA VAL A 413 -15.19 8.85 -17.42
C VAL A 413 -14.78 7.83 -18.47
N THR A 414 -13.50 7.51 -18.50
CA THR A 414 -12.90 6.60 -19.48
C THR A 414 -12.76 5.18 -18.92
N VAL A 415 -12.40 4.23 -19.80
CA VAL A 415 -12.02 2.86 -19.39
C VAL A 415 -10.83 2.90 -18.44
N SER A 416 -9.84 3.78 -18.71
CA SER A 416 -8.66 3.93 -17.83
C SER A 416 -9.04 4.45 -16.44
N ASP A 417 -9.92 5.45 -16.33
CA ASP A 417 -10.37 5.95 -15.02
C ASP A 417 -11.06 4.86 -14.19
N VAL A 418 -11.92 4.06 -14.83
CA VAL A 418 -12.59 2.94 -14.14
C VAL A 418 -11.60 1.87 -13.71
N PHE A 419 -10.62 1.58 -14.55
CA PHE A 419 -9.59 0.60 -14.20
C PHE A 419 -8.75 1.10 -13.02
N ASN A 420 -8.30 2.34 -13.03
CA ASN A 420 -7.53 2.93 -11.93
C ASN A 420 -8.33 2.90 -10.61
N ALA A 421 -9.63 3.20 -10.69
CA ALA A 421 -10.49 3.15 -9.51
C ALA A 421 -10.66 1.73 -8.91
N ALA A 422 -10.53 0.68 -9.74
CA ALA A 422 -10.72 -0.74 -9.36
C ALA A 422 -9.55 -1.62 -9.83
N SER A 423 -8.31 -1.13 -9.72
CA SER A 423 -7.10 -1.79 -10.24
C SER A 423 -6.59 -2.93 -9.37
N LEU A 424 -7.00 -3.00 -8.11
CA LEU A 424 -6.56 -4.05 -7.20
C LEU A 424 -7.08 -5.42 -7.65
N GLY A 425 -6.20 -6.41 -7.66
CA GLY A 425 -6.55 -7.79 -7.97
C GLY A 425 -6.69 -8.11 -9.46
N VAL A 426 -6.12 -7.30 -10.36
CA VAL A 426 -6.21 -7.58 -11.82
C VAL A 426 -5.44 -8.82 -12.25
N GLY A 427 -4.45 -9.29 -11.49
CA GLY A 427 -3.71 -10.51 -11.77
C GLY A 427 -4.63 -11.74 -11.90
N THR A 428 -4.48 -12.70 -11.02
CA THR A 428 -5.38 -13.87 -10.94
C THR A 428 -6.58 -13.63 -10.00
N GLU A 429 -6.66 -12.48 -9.33
CA GLU A 429 -7.58 -12.22 -8.22
C GLU A 429 -8.64 -11.15 -8.50
N GLY A 430 -8.56 -10.44 -9.63
CA GLY A 430 -9.55 -9.40 -10.00
C GLY A 430 -10.85 -9.92 -10.57
N GLU A 431 -11.18 -11.21 -10.36
CA GLU A 431 -12.42 -11.81 -10.81
C GLU A 431 -13.53 -11.69 -9.77
N LEU A 432 -14.75 -11.51 -10.26
CA LEU A 432 -15.94 -11.65 -9.42
C LEU A 432 -16.21 -13.13 -9.11
N ILE A 433 -16.47 -13.41 -7.85
CA ILE A 433 -16.96 -14.72 -7.39
C ILE A 433 -18.41 -14.62 -6.92
N ALA A 434 -19.15 -15.71 -7.12
CA ALA A 434 -20.50 -15.88 -6.59
C ALA A 434 -20.52 -17.08 -5.63
N VAL A 435 -20.68 -16.79 -4.34
CA VAL A 435 -20.71 -17.78 -3.28
C VAL A 435 -22.02 -17.71 -2.49
N TYR A 436 -22.31 -18.72 -1.70
CA TYR A 436 -23.47 -18.71 -0.81
C TYR A 436 -23.01 -18.53 0.64
N VAL A 437 -23.77 -17.73 1.38
CA VAL A 437 -23.60 -17.56 2.82
C VAL A 437 -24.92 -17.74 3.54
N THR A 438 -24.91 -18.16 4.80
CA THR A 438 -26.14 -18.16 5.58
C THR A 438 -26.57 -16.73 5.90
N GLY A 439 -27.85 -16.52 6.21
CA GLY A 439 -28.30 -15.19 6.65
C GLY A 439 -27.64 -14.75 7.96
N SER A 440 -27.17 -15.70 8.77
CA SER A 440 -26.33 -15.39 9.94
C SER A 440 -24.98 -14.86 9.53
N ASP A 441 -24.30 -15.49 8.56
CA ASP A 441 -23.01 -15.02 8.04
C ASP A 441 -23.15 -13.66 7.35
N LEU A 442 -24.26 -13.45 6.61
CA LEU A 442 -24.55 -12.15 5.97
C LEU A 442 -24.69 -11.03 7.02
N LYS A 443 -25.39 -11.30 8.14
CA LYS A 443 -25.47 -10.34 9.26
C LYS A 443 -24.12 -10.13 9.93
N ASN A 444 -23.27 -11.14 10.00
CA ASN A 444 -21.91 -11.02 10.50
C ASN A 444 -21.07 -10.10 9.59
N ALA A 445 -21.22 -10.18 8.26
CA ALA A 445 -20.54 -9.27 7.34
C ALA A 445 -20.94 -7.79 7.59
N LEU A 446 -22.22 -7.52 7.87
CA LEU A 446 -22.68 -6.18 8.25
C LEU A 446 -22.09 -5.72 9.60
N GLU A 447 -21.88 -6.65 10.54
CA GLU A 447 -21.22 -6.32 11.82
C GLU A 447 -19.71 -6.13 11.66
N VAL A 448 -19.05 -6.81 10.72
CA VAL A 448 -17.65 -6.53 10.34
C VAL A 448 -17.55 -5.10 9.84
N ASP A 449 -18.36 -4.69 8.86
CA ASP A 449 -18.43 -3.31 8.39
C ASP A 449 -18.60 -2.31 9.54
N ALA A 450 -19.62 -2.51 10.37
CA ALA A 450 -19.98 -1.58 11.44
C ALA A 450 -18.97 -1.52 12.59
N SER A 451 -18.21 -2.60 12.84
CA SER A 451 -17.40 -2.76 14.05
C SER A 451 -15.91 -2.71 13.80
N VAL A 452 -15.45 -3.11 12.61
CA VAL A 452 -14.02 -3.18 12.27
C VAL A 452 -13.53 -1.87 11.63
N GLN A 453 -14.38 -1.16 10.88
CA GLN A 453 -14.02 0.09 10.21
C GLN A 453 -13.30 1.11 11.12
N PRO A 454 -13.70 1.36 12.38
CA PRO A 454 -12.98 2.30 13.25
C PRO A 454 -11.55 1.86 13.64
N LEU A 455 -11.20 0.58 13.42
CA LEU A 455 -9.90 -0.02 13.72
C LEU A 455 -9.07 -0.20 12.45
N MET A 456 -9.74 -0.51 11.34
CA MET A 456 -9.16 -0.74 10.01
C MET A 456 -10.14 -0.15 8.96
N SER A 457 -9.85 1.05 8.49
CA SER A 457 -10.75 1.78 7.59
C SER A 457 -10.95 1.10 6.23
N SER A 458 -9.93 0.41 5.74
CA SER A 458 -9.98 -0.38 4.49
C SER A 458 -10.96 -1.56 4.55
N ALA A 459 -11.32 -2.02 5.75
CA ALA A 459 -12.30 -3.11 5.94
C ALA A 459 -13.76 -2.65 5.90
N GLN A 460 -14.04 -1.37 5.63
CA GLN A 460 -15.40 -0.88 5.41
C GLN A 460 -16.03 -1.57 4.18
N LEU A 461 -17.27 -2.03 4.31
CA LEU A 461 -17.98 -2.74 3.24
C LEU A 461 -19.17 -1.93 2.73
N PHE A 462 -19.45 -2.05 1.43
CA PHE A 462 -20.57 -1.41 0.76
C PHE A 462 -21.39 -2.45 0.02
N PHE A 463 -22.70 -2.43 0.20
CA PHE A 463 -23.59 -3.49 -0.26
C PHE A 463 -24.59 -3.02 -1.29
N SER A 464 -24.83 -3.83 -2.32
CA SER A 464 -26.03 -3.79 -3.14
C SER A 464 -26.98 -4.93 -2.74
N GLY A 465 -28.29 -4.66 -2.77
CA GLY A 465 -29.31 -5.65 -2.38
C GLY A 465 -29.55 -5.74 -0.87
N ILE A 466 -28.95 -4.90 -0.05
CA ILE A 466 -29.16 -4.84 1.41
C ILE A 466 -29.45 -3.41 1.85
N GLU A 467 -30.38 -3.30 2.81
CA GLU A 467 -30.64 -2.07 3.57
C GLU A 467 -30.40 -2.36 5.05
N TYR A 468 -29.56 -1.53 5.72
CA TYR A 468 -29.25 -1.71 7.12
C TYR A 468 -28.96 -0.39 7.83
N SER A 469 -29.06 -0.43 9.17
CA SER A 469 -28.70 0.71 9.99
C SER A 469 -27.73 0.34 11.10
N VAL A 470 -26.83 1.27 11.40
CA VAL A 470 -25.76 1.15 12.38
C VAL A 470 -25.91 2.20 13.46
N ASN A 471 -26.03 1.79 14.71
CA ASN A 471 -25.94 2.69 15.86
C ASN A 471 -24.52 2.60 16.45
N THR A 472 -23.72 3.63 16.25
CA THR A 472 -22.31 3.67 16.67
C THR A 472 -22.10 3.54 18.18
N ASN A 473 -23.10 3.84 19.01
CA ASN A 473 -23.05 3.69 20.48
C ASN A 473 -23.36 2.27 20.97
N ARG A 474 -23.69 1.35 20.07
CA ARG A 474 -23.87 -0.05 20.47
C ARG A 474 -22.51 -0.73 20.65
N MET A 475 -22.56 -1.87 21.30
CA MET A 475 -21.36 -2.68 21.56
C MET A 475 -20.76 -3.21 20.25
N ILE A 476 -19.45 -3.34 20.19
CA ILE A 476 -18.73 -3.98 19.10
C ILE A 476 -19.35 -5.35 18.78
N PHE A 477 -19.45 -5.68 17.49
CA PHE A 477 -20.12 -6.86 16.95
C PHE A 477 -21.63 -6.96 17.28
N ASN A 478 -22.25 -5.83 17.62
CA ASN A 478 -23.69 -5.65 17.77
C ASN A 478 -24.14 -4.22 17.46
N LYS A 479 -23.44 -3.55 16.51
CA LYS A 479 -23.75 -2.17 16.12
C LYS A 479 -24.91 -2.09 15.14
N VAL A 480 -25.13 -3.14 14.33
CA VAL A 480 -26.26 -3.22 13.41
C VAL A 480 -27.55 -3.47 14.18
N ASP A 481 -28.53 -2.59 14.05
CA ASP A 481 -29.83 -2.72 14.75
C ASP A 481 -31.01 -3.01 13.82
N TYR A 482 -30.76 -2.94 12.52
CA TYR A 482 -31.72 -3.24 11.46
C TYR A 482 -30.98 -3.75 10.23
N ALA A 483 -31.46 -4.81 9.57
CA ALA A 483 -30.96 -5.30 8.30
C ALA A 483 -32.04 -6.05 7.54
N ARG A 484 -32.21 -5.74 6.26
CA ARG A 484 -33.16 -6.40 5.34
C ARG A 484 -32.56 -6.54 3.94
N LEU A 485 -33.03 -7.52 3.21
CA LEU A 485 -32.80 -7.59 1.77
C LEU A 485 -33.67 -6.54 1.06
N ARG A 486 -33.05 -5.84 0.11
CA ARG A 486 -33.74 -4.96 -0.84
C ARG A 486 -33.89 -5.74 -2.16
N ASN A 487 -35.06 -6.24 -2.40
CA ASN A 487 -35.37 -7.01 -3.61
C ASN A 487 -35.32 -6.12 -4.87
N ASN A 488 -35.15 -6.72 -6.05
CA ASN A 488 -35.09 -5.97 -7.31
C ASN A 488 -36.40 -5.20 -7.65
N ASP A 489 -37.53 -5.58 -7.06
CA ASP A 489 -38.81 -4.87 -7.17
C ASP A 489 -38.96 -3.71 -6.16
N GLY A 490 -37.92 -3.41 -5.37
CA GLY A 490 -37.90 -2.38 -4.34
C GLY A 490 -38.55 -2.79 -3.03
N THR A 491 -39.09 -4.00 -2.89
CA THR A 491 -39.64 -4.48 -1.63
C THR A 491 -38.53 -4.92 -0.67
N LEU A 492 -38.81 -4.84 0.63
CA LEU A 492 -37.89 -5.28 1.67
C LEU A 492 -38.34 -6.62 2.27
N SER A 493 -37.39 -7.54 2.44
CA SER A 493 -37.64 -8.84 3.07
C SER A 493 -36.67 -9.13 4.21
N GLU A 494 -37.11 -9.90 5.21
CA GLU A 494 -36.27 -10.26 6.36
C GLU A 494 -35.14 -11.22 5.93
N ILE A 495 -33.96 -11.07 6.55
CA ILE A 495 -32.85 -12.01 6.37
C ILE A 495 -33.02 -13.16 7.38
N GLU A 496 -33.34 -14.34 6.87
CA GLU A 496 -33.55 -15.56 7.66
C GLU A 496 -32.20 -16.20 7.97
N ASN A 497 -31.90 -16.49 9.23
CA ASN A 497 -30.56 -16.89 9.69
C ASN A 497 -30.01 -18.14 8.99
N ASP A 498 -30.85 -19.15 8.79
CA ASP A 498 -30.42 -20.47 8.27
C ASP A 498 -30.56 -20.60 6.75
N LYS A 499 -31.14 -19.60 6.10
CA LYS A 499 -31.31 -19.60 4.65
C LYS A 499 -30.00 -19.20 3.96
N LEU A 500 -29.73 -19.84 2.82
CA LEU A 500 -28.60 -19.49 1.96
C LEU A 500 -28.97 -18.34 1.03
N TYR A 501 -28.03 -17.40 0.92
CA TYR A 501 -28.11 -16.23 0.04
C TYR A 501 -26.90 -16.21 -0.88
N CYS A 502 -27.13 -15.97 -2.16
CA CYS A 502 -26.07 -15.79 -3.15
C CYS A 502 -25.46 -14.39 -2.99
N VAL A 503 -24.19 -14.34 -2.69
CA VAL A 503 -23.42 -13.10 -2.49
C VAL A 503 -22.30 -13.03 -3.52
N VAL A 504 -22.15 -11.85 -4.11
CA VAL A 504 -21.11 -11.55 -5.10
C VAL A 504 -20.10 -10.58 -4.50
N THR A 505 -18.84 -10.84 -4.75
CA THR A 505 -17.73 -9.94 -4.38
C THR A 505 -16.52 -10.21 -5.28
N GLY A 506 -15.49 -9.34 -5.22
CA GLY A 506 -14.19 -9.64 -5.81
C GLY A 506 -13.51 -10.82 -5.08
N MET A 507 -12.65 -11.54 -5.78
CA MET A 507 -11.90 -12.68 -5.22
C MET A 507 -11.13 -12.30 -3.98
N TYR A 508 -10.36 -11.21 -4.04
CA TYR A 508 -9.55 -10.72 -2.91
C TYR A 508 -10.41 -10.44 -1.66
N ALA A 509 -11.49 -9.68 -1.83
CA ALA A 509 -12.41 -9.39 -0.73
C ALA A 509 -13.07 -10.67 -0.18
N GLY A 510 -13.38 -11.63 -1.04
CA GLY A 510 -13.91 -12.94 -0.64
C GLY A 510 -12.94 -13.75 0.22
N GLN A 511 -11.66 -13.74 -0.11
CA GLN A 511 -10.59 -14.39 0.67
C GLN A 511 -10.42 -13.71 2.03
N MET A 512 -10.36 -12.36 2.05
CA MET A 512 -10.25 -11.58 3.28
C MET A 512 -11.44 -11.80 4.22
N LEU A 513 -12.66 -11.87 3.73
CA LEU A 513 -13.84 -12.18 4.54
C LEU A 513 -13.78 -13.60 5.13
N GLY A 514 -13.20 -14.56 4.42
CA GLY A 514 -12.96 -15.92 4.91
C GLY A 514 -11.99 -15.96 6.11
N SER A 515 -11.01 -15.05 6.20
CA SER A 515 -10.04 -14.96 7.29
C SER A 515 -10.55 -14.23 8.55
N VAL A 516 -11.71 -13.59 8.50
CA VAL A 516 -12.28 -12.82 9.62
C VAL A 516 -12.46 -13.67 10.89
N GLU A 517 -12.79 -14.96 10.75
CA GLU A 517 -12.96 -15.86 11.90
C GLU A 517 -11.65 -16.04 12.68
N GLU A 518 -10.55 -16.23 11.99
CA GLU A 518 -9.22 -16.39 12.59
C GLU A 518 -8.78 -15.06 13.24
N THR A 519 -8.85 -13.96 12.50
CA THR A 519 -8.48 -12.63 12.99
C THR A 519 -9.33 -12.17 14.17
N SER A 520 -10.63 -12.53 14.21
CA SER A 520 -11.54 -12.24 15.34
C SER A 520 -11.43 -13.23 16.51
N MET A 521 -10.46 -14.15 16.50
CA MET A 521 -10.33 -15.23 17.50
C MET A 521 -11.62 -16.06 17.65
N GLY A 522 -12.32 -16.33 16.55
CA GLY A 522 -13.56 -17.10 16.54
C GLY A 522 -14.82 -16.35 17.02
N LEU A 523 -14.74 -15.04 17.21
CA LEU A 523 -15.88 -14.23 17.66
C LEU A 523 -16.92 -14.03 16.55
N ILE A 524 -16.46 -13.75 15.34
CA ILE A 524 -17.29 -13.62 14.14
C ILE A 524 -16.70 -14.49 13.03
N GLY A 525 -17.54 -15.31 12.41
CA GLY A 525 -17.18 -16.09 11.22
C GLY A 525 -18.11 -15.75 10.06
N ILE A 526 -17.55 -15.74 8.86
CA ILE A 526 -18.26 -15.68 7.60
C ILE A 526 -17.74 -16.86 6.79
N THR A 527 -18.58 -17.89 6.61
CA THR A 527 -18.17 -19.10 5.92
C THR A 527 -18.75 -19.11 4.50
N PRO A 528 -17.94 -18.89 3.46
CA PRO A 528 -18.38 -19.09 2.07
C PRO A 528 -18.80 -20.55 1.86
N ARG A 529 -19.85 -20.77 1.06
CA ARG A 529 -20.40 -22.07 0.76
C ARG A 529 -20.71 -22.21 -0.72
N ASP A 530 -20.77 -23.43 -1.18
CA ASP A 530 -21.36 -23.71 -2.46
C ASP A 530 -22.92 -23.62 -2.42
N LYS A 531 -23.55 -23.81 -3.55
CA LYS A 531 -25.00 -23.75 -3.67
C LYS A 531 -25.74 -24.78 -2.82
N ASP A 532 -25.09 -25.89 -2.49
CA ASP A 532 -25.67 -26.98 -1.68
C ASP A 532 -25.42 -26.75 -0.19
N GLY A 533 -24.71 -25.68 0.17
CA GLY A 533 -24.42 -25.30 1.55
C GLY A 533 -23.12 -25.90 2.10
N THR A 534 -22.32 -26.57 1.29
CA THR A 534 -21.01 -27.10 1.68
C THR A 534 -20.01 -25.96 1.90
N PRO A 535 -19.34 -25.86 3.05
CA PRO A 535 -18.32 -24.85 3.30
C PRO A 535 -17.17 -24.93 2.28
N LEU A 536 -16.67 -23.78 1.86
CA LEU A 536 -15.54 -23.62 0.94
C LEU A 536 -14.31 -23.11 1.71
N THR A 537 -13.14 -23.63 1.35
CA THR A 537 -11.85 -23.06 1.76
C THR A 537 -11.44 -21.93 0.80
N ALA A 538 -10.47 -21.10 1.21
CA ALA A 538 -9.97 -20.01 0.37
C ALA A 538 -9.51 -20.51 -1.02
N ASP A 539 -8.80 -21.63 -1.08
CA ASP A 539 -8.32 -22.23 -2.34
C ASP A 539 -9.45 -22.69 -3.26
N GLN A 540 -10.63 -22.97 -2.72
CA GLN A 540 -11.78 -23.43 -3.48
C GLN A 540 -12.58 -22.27 -4.11
N LEU A 541 -12.38 -21.03 -3.64
CA LEU A 541 -13.07 -19.85 -4.16
C LEU A 541 -12.83 -19.67 -5.66
N VAL A 542 -11.65 -20.03 -6.16
CA VAL A 542 -11.32 -19.97 -7.59
C VAL A 542 -12.30 -20.76 -8.47
N ASN A 543 -12.92 -21.81 -7.93
CA ASN A 543 -13.93 -22.60 -8.65
C ASN A 543 -15.28 -21.88 -8.74
N HIS A 544 -15.46 -20.77 -8.05
CA HIS A 544 -16.68 -19.96 -8.01
C HIS A 544 -16.54 -18.63 -8.76
N VAL A 545 -15.49 -18.49 -9.56
CA VAL A 545 -15.31 -17.36 -10.48
C VAL A 545 -16.46 -17.31 -11.46
N VAL A 546 -17.11 -16.15 -11.55
CA VAL A 546 -18.21 -15.92 -12.48
C VAL A 546 -17.66 -15.79 -13.90
N LYS A 547 -18.32 -16.47 -14.83
CA LYS A 547 -17.97 -16.41 -16.26
C LYS A 547 -19.10 -15.75 -17.04
N ASP A 548 -18.73 -14.91 -17.99
CA ASP A 548 -19.64 -14.28 -18.91
C ASP A 548 -20.25 -15.34 -19.90
N LYS A 549 -21.14 -14.88 -20.78
CA LYS A 549 -21.78 -15.72 -21.83
C LYS A 549 -20.77 -16.30 -22.84
N HIS A 550 -19.55 -15.82 -22.88
CA HIS A 550 -18.47 -16.30 -23.75
C HIS A 550 -17.50 -17.24 -23.01
N GLY A 551 -17.68 -17.43 -21.70
CA GLY A 551 -16.85 -18.28 -20.85
C GLY A 551 -15.64 -17.56 -20.26
N ASN A 552 -15.52 -16.25 -20.43
CA ASN A 552 -14.43 -15.45 -19.85
C ASN A 552 -14.75 -15.09 -18.39
N PRO A 553 -13.75 -15.08 -17.48
CA PRO A 553 -13.93 -14.55 -16.15
C PRO A 553 -14.43 -13.10 -16.17
N VAL A 554 -15.42 -12.79 -15.34
CA VAL A 554 -15.91 -11.42 -15.16
C VAL A 554 -14.98 -10.69 -14.21
N LYS A 555 -14.26 -9.68 -14.71
CA LYS A 555 -13.35 -8.83 -13.93
C LYS A 555 -14.11 -7.71 -13.24
N GLU A 556 -13.65 -7.31 -12.04
CA GLU A 556 -14.25 -6.23 -11.24
C GLU A 556 -14.32 -4.91 -12.02
N TRP A 557 -13.19 -4.45 -12.57
CA TRP A 557 -13.15 -3.24 -13.37
C TRP A 557 -14.07 -3.28 -14.59
N TYR A 558 -14.14 -4.45 -15.27
CA TYR A 558 -14.95 -4.62 -16.47
C TYR A 558 -16.45 -4.66 -16.15
N ALA A 559 -16.81 -5.19 -14.99
CA ALA A 559 -18.19 -5.12 -14.49
C ALA A 559 -18.62 -3.67 -14.29
N ILE A 560 -17.75 -2.83 -13.70
CA ILE A 560 -18.02 -1.39 -13.51
C ILE A 560 -18.06 -0.66 -14.85
N ALA A 561 -17.09 -0.89 -15.73
CA ALA A 561 -17.02 -0.27 -17.05
C ALA A 561 -18.27 -0.60 -17.90
N SER A 562 -18.69 -1.88 -17.93
CA SER A 562 -19.87 -2.31 -18.63
C SER A 562 -21.13 -1.68 -18.05
N TYR A 563 -21.22 -1.60 -16.73
CA TYR A 563 -22.36 -0.99 -16.05
C TYR A 563 -22.50 0.49 -16.35
N LEU A 564 -21.40 1.26 -16.37
CA LEU A 564 -21.39 2.66 -16.74
C LEU A 564 -21.72 2.87 -18.22
N LYS A 565 -21.17 2.01 -19.09
CA LYS A 565 -21.43 2.05 -20.55
C LYS A 565 -22.91 1.76 -20.90
N ASP A 566 -23.60 0.96 -20.07
CA ASP A 566 -25.05 0.69 -20.24
C ASP A 566 -25.95 1.85 -19.80
N MET A 567 -25.41 2.92 -19.19
CA MET A 567 -26.13 4.15 -18.91
C MET A 567 -26.25 5.00 -20.19
N ASP A 568 -27.31 5.78 -20.33
CA ASP A 568 -27.61 6.61 -21.54
C ASP A 568 -26.68 7.83 -21.69
N GLY A 569 -25.34 7.60 -21.62
CA GLY A 569 -24.30 8.62 -21.79
C GLY A 569 -24.04 9.53 -20.57
N GLU A 570 -24.85 9.42 -19.52
CA GLU A 570 -24.69 10.17 -18.27
C GLU A 570 -24.88 9.23 -17.07
N ILE A 571 -24.14 9.47 -15.97
CA ILE A 571 -24.37 8.71 -14.72
C ILE A 571 -25.79 8.96 -14.22
N ASP A 572 -26.52 7.89 -13.91
CA ASP A 572 -27.89 7.93 -13.43
C ASP A 572 -28.07 8.86 -12.21
N GLU A 573 -29.17 9.64 -12.20
CA GLU A 573 -29.51 10.57 -11.11
C GLU A 573 -29.62 9.89 -9.73
N LYS A 574 -29.88 8.59 -9.69
CA LYS A 574 -29.93 7.81 -8.45
C LYS A 574 -28.59 7.81 -7.67
N TYR A 575 -27.47 8.17 -8.31
CA TYR A 575 -26.15 8.30 -7.70
C TYR A 575 -25.77 9.75 -7.33
N ALA A 576 -26.67 10.71 -7.53
CA ALA A 576 -26.45 12.09 -7.10
C ALA A 576 -26.39 12.21 -5.56
N GLU A 577 -27.14 11.38 -4.87
CA GLU A 577 -27.22 11.34 -3.41
C GLU A 577 -27.32 9.89 -2.93
N VAL A 578 -26.97 9.63 -1.67
CA VAL A 578 -27.12 8.31 -1.03
C VAL A 578 -28.59 7.90 -0.95
N ASP A 579 -28.88 6.63 -1.15
CA ASP A 579 -30.25 6.10 -1.24
C ASP A 579 -30.75 5.43 0.07
N GLY A 580 -29.94 5.49 1.13
CA GLY A 580 -30.30 5.00 2.46
C GLY A 580 -30.07 3.50 2.65
N ARG A 581 -29.28 2.86 1.80
CA ARG A 581 -28.93 1.43 1.97
C ARG A 581 -28.02 1.18 3.19
N LYS A 582 -27.23 2.19 3.63
CA LYS A 582 -26.47 2.18 4.87
C LYS A 582 -26.75 3.45 5.68
N VAL A 583 -27.50 3.34 6.77
CA VAL A 583 -27.83 4.49 7.64
C VAL A 583 -27.01 4.42 8.92
N VAL A 584 -26.06 5.35 9.09
CA VAL A 584 -25.22 5.45 10.28
C VAL A 584 -25.75 6.55 11.20
N TYR A 585 -25.95 6.22 12.48
CA TYR A 585 -26.45 7.18 13.46
C TYR A 585 -25.89 6.88 14.87
N SER A 586 -26.02 7.85 15.77
CA SER A 586 -25.58 7.76 17.17
C SER A 586 -26.77 7.95 18.10
N SER A 587 -27.04 6.96 18.97
CA SER A 587 -28.14 7.03 19.94
C SER A 587 -27.84 6.28 21.22
N LEU A 588 -28.02 6.96 22.35
CA LEU A 588 -27.94 6.36 23.70
C LEU A 588 -29.29 5.90 24.24
N ASN A 589 -30.36 5.94 23.44
CA ASN A 589 -31.68 5.44 23.85
C ASN A 589 -31.61 3.94 24.19
N PRO A 590 -31.97 3.52 25.43
CA PRO A 590 -31.85 2.12 25.86
C PRO A 590 -32.62 1.13 24.96
N VAL A 591 -33.76 1.54 24.40
CA VAL A 591 -34.53 0.69 23.48
C VAL A 591 -33.73 0.45 22.20
N LYS A 592 -33.09 1.49 21.65
CA LYS A 592 -32.25 1.38 20.45
C LYS A 592 -30.94 0.63 20.72
N LEU A 593 -30.36 0.76 21.93
CA LEU A 593 -29.15 0.03 22.33
C LEU A 593 -29.37 -1.48 22.45
N LEU A 594 -30.59 -1.90 22.84
CA LEU A 594 -30.93 -3.31 23.09
C LEU A 594 -31.78 -3.94 21.97
N ARG A 595 -32.18 -3.17 20.96
CA ARG A 595 -32.95 -3.69 19.84
C ARG A 595 -32.14 -4.76 19.11
N ASN A 596 -32.75 -5.93 18.84
CA ASN A 596 -32.08 -7.06 18.16
C ASN A 596 -30.70 -7.40 18.77
N ALA A 597 -30.58 -7.33 20.10
CA ALA A 597 -29.33 -7.66 20.79
C ALA A 597 -28.92 -9.12 20.51
N ASN A 598 -27.65 -9.30 20.15
CA ASN A 598 -27.08 -10.61 19.87
C ASN A 598 -26.46 -11.26 21.11
N LYS A 599 -25.93 -12.49 20.96
CA LYS A 599 -25.29 -13.26 22.05
C LYS A 599 -24.19 -12.48 22.79
N PHE A 600 -23.40 -11.65 22.10
CA PHE A 600 -22.31 -10.87 22.69
C PHE A 600 -22.83 -9.84 23.69
N THR A 601 -23.89 -9.11 23.34
CA THR A 601 -24.54 -8.15 24.26
C THR A 601 -25.00 -8.84 25.54
N TYR A 602 -25.65 -10.00 25.45
CA TYR A 602 -26.11 -10.73 26.63
C TYR A 602 -24.95 -11.26 27.49
N ILE A 603 -23.87 -11.75 26.89
CA ILE A 603 -22.66 -12.17 27.60
C ILE A 603 -22.06 -11.01 28.40
N VAL A 604 -21.85 -9.85 27.75
CA VAL A 604 -21.27 -8.68 28.42
C VAL A 604 -22.19 -8.16 29.52
N LEU A 605 -23.50 -8.10 29.28
CA LEU A 605 -24.46 -7.75 30.34
C LEU A 605 -24.39 -8.70 31.54
N ALA A 606 -24.28 -9.99 31.28
CA ALA A 606 -24.11 -10.98 32.37
C ALA A 606 -22.80 -10.74 33.14
N VAL A 607 -21.70 -10.49 32.47
CA VAL A 607 -20.40 -10.16 33.09
C VAL A 607 -20.50 -8.89 33.93
N ILE A 608 -21.14 -7.82 33.41
CA ILE A 608 -21.35 -6.57 34.15
C ILE A 608 -22.16 -6.84 35.43
N VAL A 609 -23.25 -7.63 35.35
CA VAL A 609 -24.08 -7.97 36.50
C VAL A 609 -23.27 -8.73 37.57
N VAL A 610 -22.42 -9.68 37.15
CA VAL A 610 -21.53 -10.41 38.06
C VAL A 610 -20.52 -9.47 38.73
N LEU A 611 -19.89 -8.58 37.97
CA LEU A 611 -18.93 -7.61 38.51
C LEU A 611 -19.59 -6.65 39.50
N VAL A 612 -20.77 -6.14 39.20
CA VAL A 612 -21.57 -5.30 40.13
C VAL A 612 -21.91 -6.07 41.39
N ALA A 613 -22.32 -7.34 41.29
CA ALA A 613 -22.60 -8.18 42.45
C ALA A 613 -21.34 -8.36 43.31
N ILE A 614 -20.19 -8.62 42.74
CA ILE A 614 -18.89 -8.72 43.43
C ILE A 614 -18.59 -7.41 44.17
N VAL A 615 -18.68 -6.26 43.47
CA VAL A 615 -18.45 -4.95 44.12
C VAL A 615 -19.38 -4.72 45.31
N VAL A 616 -20.67 -5.02 45.14
CA VAL A 616 -21.65 -4.89 46.23
C VAL A 616 -21.29 -5.81 47.43
N LEU A 617 -20.86 -7.05 47.16
CA LEU A 617 -20.42 -7.97 48.20
C LEU A 617 -19.17 -7.47 48.94
N VAL A 618 -18.18 -6.97 48.21
CA VAL A 618 -16.95 -6.38 48.76
C VAL A 618 -17.28 -5.16 49.64
N VAL A 619 -18.08 -4.24 49.12
CA VAL A 619 -18.52 -3.04 49.87
C VAL A 619 -19.27 -3.47 51.16
N ARG A 620 -20.20 -4.45 51.08
CA ARG A 620 -20.91 -4.98 52.25
C ARG A 620 -19.94 -5.60 53.26
N ALA A 621 -18.91 -6.33 52.81
CA ALA A 621 -17.90 -6.92 53.69
C ALA A 621 -17.05 -5.84 54.40
N ILE A 622 -16.65 -4.79 53.67
CA ILE A 622 -15.91 -3.64 54.23
C ILE A 622 -16.76 -2.92 55.30
N VAL A 623 -18.03 -2.61 54.97
CA VAL A 623 -18.95 -1.93 55.88
C VAL A 623 -19.20 -2.79 57.15
N ARG A 624 -19.35 -4.13 57.00
CA ARG A 624 -19.47 -5.05 58.15
C ARG A 624 -18.22 -5.06 59.02
N LYS A 625 -17.00 -5.09 58.40
CA LYS A 625 -15.72 -4.98 59.16
C LYS A 625 -15.59 -3.65 59.88
N ALA A 626 -15.96 -2.53 59.25
CA ALA A 626 -15.93 -1.20 59.88
C ALA A 626 -16.90 -1.09 61.07
N LYS A 627 -18.13 -1.62 60.92
CA LYS A 627 -19.12 -1.68 62.02
C LYS A 627 -18.65 -2.55 63.21
N LYS A 628 -18.05 -3.74 62.94
CA LYS A 628 -17.46 -4.58 64.01
C LYS A 628 -16.30 -3.88 64.74
N LYS A 629 -15.44 -3.14 63.98
CA LYS A 629 -14.32 -2.38 64.57
C LYS A 629 -14.78 -1.21 65.46
N LYS A 630 -15.94 -0.61 65.14
CA LYS A 630 -16.56 0.46 65.92
C LYS A 630 -17.29 -0.10 67.18
N ALA A 631 -17.91 -1.26 67.09
CA ALA A 631 -18.54 -1.94 68.22
C ALA A 631 -17.54 -2.51 69.23
N ASN A 632 -16.31 -2.83 68.83
CA ASN A 632 -15.25 -3.29 69.74
C ASN A 632 -14.41 -2.12 70.33
N LYS A 633 -14.69 -0.87 70.00
CA LYS A 633 -14.05 0.33 70.58
C LYS A 633 -14.93 1.07 71.57
N ASN A 634 -16.21 0.71 71.67
CA ASN A 634 -17.13 1.12 72.74
C ASN A 634 -17.31 -0.05 73.77
#